data_98db4598da840783ca3af31cfb1fe0e8
#
_entry.id   98db4598da840783ca3af31cfb1fe0e8
#
_cell.length_a   1.000
_cell.length_b   1.000
_cell.length_c   1.000
_cell.angle_alpha   90.00
_cell.angle_beta   90.00
_cell.angle_gamma   90.00
#
_symmetry.space_group_name_H-M   'P 1'
#
loop_
_entity.id
_entity.type
_entity.pdbx_description
1 polymer ?
#
loop_
_entity_poly.entity_id
_entity_poly.type
_entity_poly.pdbx_seq_one_letter_code
_entity_poly.pdbx_strand_id
1 'polypeptide(L)'
;MHHTVFDRGRALLREHAPTVYGGAVSGVVAVTSAAAAGLAAHGGAPPAGQLLAGVAGLPLGAWYAGRVARPIVSHLVNAHAVRLPRLAIDGTVPRAWRTLVVIPAIVATPERARELLVRLAWLAREHDDPNLRFALLADFADALTRHTTADAAILAEEERLVERINADLRREDGDRVFVLHRERTWNVPDRTWIGWERKRGKLLELNRLLLGRADTSYRWTFGGLARQLDEGTFPYVYTLDEANWVPRGEVLSLLRVAAHPANCAQLDDNGRLVRGYAIFQPAVVPASPSARAGGEPVMLSPLTGGQHLGTTWFHFDVLGVGLFKGKGLLDVRACHALLENVFPPHAVLQHDPMEGFVARTAEVHDAFVLEAVAPGYLAQVRRGHRWLRGSFQMLPWVLPRVRGSDDTRRANPLRPIHRLLILELALAELGRPASFLLLVAGWLALHAHGTAWTVLVFPPLALLLAQLLGTALAAVASMTGRALHPTPRVAGPPPALRPLMGEAFAAVFSLALLPYEAIVVTDALCRATWRMLASRRHLLDWPSVSRVHAATRLRQRREYVRTLWACCASGALTLASVAASQPAHLPLALPFAVAWLCAPSLAAWLDGTLLGQDTQGSVDATDAVGEELGLDSALA
;
A
#
# COMPACT_ATOMS: atom_id res chain seq x y z
N MET A 1 32.41 15.78 -28.58
CA MET A 1 31.12 16.01 -27.90
C MET A 1 31.35 16.98 -26.77
N HIS A 2 30.99 18.25 -26.92
CA HIS A 2 31.08 19.26 -25.87
C HIS A 2 29.91 19.06 -24.89
N HIS A 3 30.15 18.37 -23.79
CA HIS A 3 29.23 18.43 -22.66
C HIS A 3 29.24 19.88 -22.15
N THR A 4 28.10 20.54 -22.23
CA THR A 4 27.93 21.89 -21.71
C THR A 4 28.11 21.87 -20.19
N VAL A 5 28.49 22.99 -19.57
CA VAL A 5 28.59 23.14 -18.09
C VAL A 5 27.26 22.71 -17.45
N PHE A 6 26.15 22.93 -18.15
CA PHE A 6 24.80 22.54 -17.76
C PHE A 6 24.63 21.02 -17.68
N ASP A 7 25.18 20.26 -18.63
CA ASP A 7 25.09 18.79 -18.62
C ASP A 7 25.90 18.16 -17.51
N ARG A 8 27.08 18.74 -17.20
CA ARG A 8 27.91 18.32 -16.05
C ARG A 8 27.21 18.61 -14.72
N GLY A 9 26.58 19.79 -14.58
CA GLY A 9 25.82 20.15 -13.39
C GLY A 9 24.64 19.18 -13.17
N ARG A 10 23.90 18.85 -14.22
CA ARG A 10 22.80 17.87 -14.14
C ARG A 10 23.27 16.45 -13.80
N ALA A 11 24.39 16.00 -14.35
CA ALA A 11 24.99 14.71 -14.02
C ALA A 11 25.37 14.63 -12.53
N LEU A 12 25.98 15.69 -11.98
CA LEU A 12 26.32 15.79 -10.57
C LEU A 12 25.06 15.77 -9.67
N LEU A 13 24.01 16.53 -10.04
CA LEU A 13 22.74 16.52 -9.32
C LEU A 13 22.09 15.14 -9.34
N ARG A 14 22.21 14.40 -10.44
CA ARG A 14 21.67 13.05 -10.58
C ARG A 14 22.42 12.05 -9.69
N GLU A 15 23.73 12.14 -9.63
CA GLU A 15 24.57 11.32 -8.75
C GLU A 15 24.21 11.52 -7.27
N HIS A 16 23.87 12.76 -6.90
CA HIS A 16 23.49 13.13 -5.53
C HIS A 16 21.97 13.31 -5.34
N ALA A 17 21.13 12.73 -6.21
CA ALA A 17 19.68 12.90 -6.17
C ALA A 17 19.03 12.62 -4.80
N PRO A 18 19.44 11.60 -4.01
CA PRO A 18 18.92 11.41 -2.66
C PRO A 18 19.20 12.58 -1.72
N THR A 19 20.37 13.20 -1.81
CA THR A 19 20.74 14.37 -1.01
C THR A 19 19.98 15.62 -1.45
N VAL A 20 19.87 15.82 -2.77
CA VAL A 20 19.09 16.92 -3.36
C VAL A 20 17.62 16.82 -2.94
N TYR A 21 17.04 15.61 -2.99
CA TYR A 21 15.69 15.36 -2.54
C TYR A 21 15.52 15.62 -1.05
N GLY A 22 16.42 15.10 -0.22
CA GLY A 22 16.41 15.34 1.22
C GLY A 22 16.48 16.83 1.57
N GLY A 23 17.33 17.58 0.87
CA GLY A 23 17.42 19.04 1.01
C GLY A 23 16.12 19.75 0.59
N ALA A 24 15.52 19.36 -0.52
CA ALA A 24 14.26 19.91 -1.00
C ALA A 24 13.11 19.63 -0.01
N VAL A 25 12.97 18.40 0.47
CA VAL A 25 11.98 18.02 1.50
C VAL A 25 12.18 18.84 2.76
N SER A 26 13.40 18.90 3.29
CA SER A 26 13.73 19.68 4.49
C SER A 26 13.42 21.15 4.31
N GLY A 27 13.72 21.72 3.13
CA GLY A 27 13.40 23.10 2.79
C GLY A 27 11.90 23.39 2.80
N VAL A 28 11.11 22.53 2.17
CA VAL A 28 9.61 22.66 2.18
C VAL A 28 9.08 22.55 3.61
N VAL A 29 9.57 21.61 4.40
CA VAL A 29 9.16 21.43 5.80
C VAL A 29 9.51 22.67 6.63
N ALA A 30 10.74 23.18 6.50
CA ALA A 30 11.19 24.39 7.22
C ALA A 30 10.37 25.63 6.85
N VAL A 31 10.15 25.85 5.55
CA VAL A 31 9.35 27.00 5.05
C VAL A 31 7.92 26.91 5.54
N THR A 32 7.29 25.74 5.47
CA THR A 32 5.90 25.54 5.93
C THR A 32 5.77 25.75 7.43
N SER A 33 6.73 25.24 8.21
CA SER A 33 6.77 25.43 9.68
C SER A 33 6.96 26.90 10.04
N ALA A 34 7.91 27.59 9.41
CA ALA A 34 8.15 29.02 9.64
C ALA A 34 6.96 29.87 9.21
N ALA A 35 6.32 29.56 8.08
CA ALA A 35 5.12 30.24 7.62
C ALA A 35 3.95 30.07 8.60
N ALA A 36 3.72 28.85 9.13
CA ALA A 36 2.68 28.61 10.12
C ALA A 36 2.92 29.40 11.41
N ALA A 37 4.16 29.42 11.92
CA ALA A 37 4.54 30.21 13.10
C ALA A 37 4.41 31.71 12.84
N GLY A 38 4.87 32.20 11.67
CA GLY A 38 4.78 33.61 11.26
C GLY A 38 3.34 34.11 11.10
N LEU A 39 2.46 33.27 10.50
CA LEU A 39 1.02 33.58 10.41
C LEU A 39 0.37 33.66 11.78
N ALA A 40 0.71 32.73 12.70
CA ALA A 40 0.23 32.79 14.07
C ALA A 40 0.71 34.04 14.80
N ALA A 41 1.99 34.43 14.60
CA ALA A 41 2.53 35.68 15.16
C ALA A 41 1.82 36.90 14.60
N HIS A 42 1.60 36.95 13.28
CA HIS A 42 0.86 38.04 12.63
C HIS A 42 -0.59 38.15 13.14
N GLY A 43 -1.22 36.98 13.43
CA GLY A 43 -2.54 36.92 14.06
C GLY A 43 -2.55 37.26 15.56
N GLY A 44 -1.43 37.68 16.15
CA GLY A 44 -1.33 38.05 17.57
C GLY A 44 -1.28 36.87 18.54
N ALA A 45 -0.97 35.67 18.07
CA ALA A 45 -0.85 34.51 18.95
C ALA A 45 0.31 34.68 19.96
N PRO A 46 0.15 34.21 21.22
CA PRO A 46 1.23 34.22 22.19
C PRO A 46 2.38 33.29 21.75
N PRO A 47 3.60 33.46 22.29
CA PRO A 47 4.77 32.65 21.87
C PRO A 47 4.53 31.13 21.87
N ALA A 48 3.79 30.62 22.83
CA ALA A 48 3.41 29.21 22.88
C ALA A 48 2.52 28.80 21.69
N GLY A 49 1.58 29.69 21.28
CA GLY A 49 0.73 29.47 20.10
C GLY A 49 1.53 29.50 18.79
N GLN A 50 2.51 30.40 18.68
CA GLN A 50 3.42 30.45 17.53
C GLN A 50 4.26 29.17 17.43
N LEU A 51 4.80 28.69 18.57
CA LEU A 51 5.54 27.42 18.61
C LEU A 51 4.65 26.24 18.21
N LEU A 52 3.43 26.15 18.73
CA LEU A 52 2.49 25.09 18.38
C LEU A 52 2.14 25.11 16.90
N ALA A 53 1.91 26.30 16.31
CA ALA A 53 1.67 26.45 14.88
C ALA A 53 2.88 26.00 14.04
N GLY A 54 4.10 26.37 14.45
CA GLY A 54 5.34 25.93 13.81
C GLY A 54 5.50 24.41 13.88
N VAL A 55 5.26 23.79 15.04
CA VAL A 55 5.30 22.33 15.21
C VAL A 55 4.24 21.64 14.34
N ALA A 56 3.02 22.16 14.25
CA ALA A 56 1.98 21.65 13.36
C ALA A 56 2.33 21.87 11.88
N GLY A 57 3.14 22.86 11.57
CA GLY A 57 3.69 23.10 10.22
C GLY A 57 4.64 22.00 9.74
N LEU A 58 5.32 21.28 10.62
CA LEU A 58 6.23 20.19 10.24
C LEU A 58 5.51 19.05 9.48
N PRO A 59 4.42 18.44 10.01
CA PRO A 59 3.67 17.42 9.29
C PRO A 59 3.05 17.95 7.99
N LEU A 60 2.56 19.19 8.00
CA LEU A 60 2.04 19.84 6.79
C LEU A 60 3.13 19.95 5.71
N GLY A 61 4.32 20.43 6.09
CA GLY A 61 5.45 20.53 5.20
C GLY A 61 5.84 19.17 4.61
N ALA A 62 5.88 18.12 5.42
CA ALA A 62 6.14 16.76 4.95
C ALA A 62 5.06 16.27 3.97
N TRP A 63 3.80 16.59 4.22
CA TRP A 63 2.71 16.24 3.31
C TRP A 63 2.82 16.95 1.95
N TYR A 64 3.24 18.23 1.94
CA TYR A 64 3.46 18.99 0.70
C TYR A 64 4.77 18.63 0.02
N ALA A 65 5.79 18.25 0.78
CA ALA A 65 7.12 17.99 0.26
C ALA A 65 7.11 16.98 -0.90
N GLY A 66 6.40 15.87 -0.73
CA GLY A 66 6.26 14.88 -1.80
C GLY A 66 5.61 15.42 -3.07
N ARG A 67 4.68 16.36 -2.96
CA ARG A 67 3.99 16.96 -4.12
C ARG A 67 4.78 18.08 -4.79
N VAL A 68 5.58 18.81 -4.03
CA VAL A 68 6.36 19.96 -4.50
C VAL A 68 7.78 19.54 -4.86
N ALA A 69 8.48 18.83 -3.98
CA ALA A 69 9.87 18.47 -4.18
C ALA A 69 10.07 17.44 -5.30
N ARG A 70 9.18 16.44 -5.43
CA ARG A 70 9.35 15.39 -6.46
C ARG A 70 9.35 15.93 -7.88
N PRO A 71 8.36 16.74 -8.35
CA PRO A 71 8.40 17.32 -9.68
C PRO A 71 9.62 18.21 -9.91
N ILE A 72 9.99 19.03 -8.92
CA ILE A 72 11.15 19.92 -9.00
C ILE A 72 12.44 19.13 -9.16
N VAL A 73 12.67 18.14 -8.28
CA VAL A 73 13.88 17.31 -8.32
C VAL A 73 13.92 16.50 -9.61
N SER A 74 12.79 15.90 -10.04
CA SER A 74 12.70 15.18 -11.32
C SER A 74 13.13 16.06 -12.49
N HIS A 75 12.69 17.31 -12.52
CA HIS A 75 13.08 18.26 -13.57
C HIS A 75 14.55 18.65 -13.48
N LEU A 76 15.07 18.93 -12.28
CA LEU A 76 16.46 19.32 -12.07
C LEU A 76 17.44 18.22 -12.52
N VAL A 77 17.17 16.97 -12.16
CA VAL A 77 18.02 15.83 -12.51
C VAL A 77 17.74 15.28 -13.92
N ASN A 78 16.80 15.88 -14.66
CA ASN A 78 16.33 15.38 -15.95
C ASN A 78 15.99 13.88 -15.86
N ALA A 79 15.09 13.55 -14.94
CA ALA A 79 14.73 12.17 -14.64
C ALA A 79 14.09 11.48 -15.85
N HIS A 80 14.44 10.22 -16.05
CA HIS A 80 13.85 9.35 -17.05
C HIS A 80 13.44 8.05 -16.40
N ALA A 81 12.40 7.41 -16.94
CA ALA A 81 12.01 6.08 -16.50
C ALA A 81 13.17 5.10 -16.67
N VAL A 82 13.57 4.44 -15.59
CA VAL A 82 14.60 3.41 -15.60
C VAL A 82 14.00 2.16 -16.24
N ARG A 83 14.54 1.76 -17.39
CA ARG A 83 14.18 0.49 -18.01
C ARG A 83 15.26 -0.53 -17.68
N LEU A 84 14.87 -1.53 -16.91
CA LEU A 84 15.76 -2.62 -16.58
C LEU A 84 15.97 -3.51 -17.83
N PRO A 85 17.21 -4.00 -18.06
CA PRO A 85 17.48 -4.95 -19.12
C PRO A 85 16.67 -6.23 -18.92
N ARG A 86 16.29 -6.86 -20.04
CA ARG A 86 15.48 -8.07 -20.06
C ARG A 86 15.96 -9.05 -21.10
N LEU A 87 15.73 -10.32 -20.87
CA LEU A 87 16.03 -11.37 -21.83
C LEU A 87 14.95 -11.41 -22.94
N ALA A 88 15.41 -11.63 -24.17
CA ALA A 88 14.54 -11.77 -25.34
C ALA A 88 14.06 -13.21 -25.45
N ILE A 89 13.09 -13.60 -24.62
CA ILE A 89 12.49 -14.95 -24.61
C ILE A 89 10.99 -14.77 -24.81
N ASP A 90 10.44 -15.46 -25.77
CA ASP A 90 9.02 -15.52 -26.06
C ASP A 90 8.48 -16.94 -25.82
N GLY A 91 7.18 -17.08 -25.65
CA GLY A 91 6.50 -18.34 -25.43
C GLY A 91 6.35 -18.72 -23.96
N THR A 92 6.84 -19.90 -23.58
CA THR A 92 6.69 -20.44 -22.23
C THR A 92 7.85 -20.06 -21.31
N VAL A 93 7.60 -20.08 -20.00
CA VAL A 93 8.62 -19.90 -18.96
C VAL A 93 9.68 -21.02 -19.09
N PRO A 94 10.98 -20.69 -19.17
CA PRO A 94 12.03 -21.71 -19.16
C PRO A 94 12.03 -22.53 -17.85
N ARG A 95 12.37 -23.81 -17.94
CA ARG A 95 12.43 -24.70 -16.77
C ARG A 95 13.35 -24.17 -15.66
N ALA A 96 14.45 -23.53 -16.04
CA ALA A 96 15.39 -22.90 -15.10
C ALA A 96 14.78 -21.72 -14.31
N TRP A 97 13.61 -21.20 -14.72
CA TRP A 97 12.89 -20.11 -14.06
C TRP A 97 11.52 -20.56 -13.54
N ARG A 98 11.37 -21.86 -13.31
CA ARG A 98 10.14 -22.42 -12.76
C ARG A 98 9.67 -21.61 -11.57
N THR A 99 8.42 -21.17 -11.59
CA THR A 99 7.91 -20.18 -10.63
C THR A 99 6.70 -20.72 -9.91
N LEU A 100 6.67 -20.53 -8.61
CA LEU A 100 5.51 -20.81 -7.77
C LEU A 100 4.73 -19.51 -7.54
N VAL A 101 3.54 -19.41 -8.12
CA VAL A 101 2.60 -18.28 -7.89
C VAL A 101 1.81 -18.57 -6.63
N VAL A 102 1.86 -17.67 -5.63
CA VAL A 102 1.29 -17.95 -4.31
C VAL A 102 0.31 -16.87 -3.86
N ILE A 103 -0.77 -17.31 -3.19
CA ILE A 103 -1.74 -16.46 -2.51
C ILE A 103 -1.65 -16.75 -1.01
N PRO A 104 -1.01 -15.90 -0.20
CA PRO A 104 -1.03 -16.01 1.26
C PRO A 104 -2.39 -15.55 1.81
N ALA A 105 -3.11 -16.43 2.51
CA ALA A 105 -4.44 -16.14 3.05
C ALA A 105 -4.63 -16.64 4.48
N ILE A 106 -5.70 -16.17 5.14
CA ILE A 106 -6.26 -16.74 6.36
C ILE A 106 -7.55 -17.46 5.98
N VAL A 107 -7.58 -18.76 6.20
CA VAL A 107 -8.72 -19.63 5.91
C VAL A 107 -9.47 -19.90 7.20
N ALA A 108 -10.57 -19.19 7.41
CA ALA A 108 -11.35 -19.27 8.64
C ALA A 108 -12.52 -20.26 8.55
N THR A 109 -12.95 -20.61 7.35
CA THR A 109 -14.09 -21.53 7.08
C THR A 109 -13.84 -22.35 5.81
N PRO A 110 -14.53 -23.48 5.63
CA PRO A 110 -14.49 -24.25 4.38
C PRO A 110 -14.93 -23.45 3.14
N GLU A 111 -15.92 -22.57 3.27
CA GLU A 111 -16.38 -21.70 2.18
C GLU A 111 -15.26 -20.77 1.72
N ARG A 112 -14.50 -20.25 2.69
CA ARG A 112 -13.34 -19.40 2.37
C ARG A 112 -12.23 -20.16 1.66
N ALA A 113 -12.00 -21.43 2.02
CA ALA A 113 -11.10 -22.30 1.29
C ALA A 113 -11.56 -22.45 -0.17
N ARG A 114 -12.86 -22.69 -0.38
CA ARG A 114 -13.46 -22.83 -1.72
C ARG A 114 -13.27 -21.56 -2.56
N GLU A 115 -13.61 -20.39 -2.05
CA GLU A 115 -13.43 -19.11 -2.75
C GLU A 115 -11.99 -18.92 -3.24
N LEU A 116 -11.01 -19.18 -2.37
CA LEU A 116 -9.60 -18.99 -2.67
C LEU A 116 -9.07 -20.03 -3.67
N LEU A 117 -9.52 -21.28 -3.58
CA LEU A 117 -9.11 -22.36 -4.48
C LEU A 117 -9.73 -22.23 -5.87
N VAL A 118 -11.00 -21.82 -5.98
CA VAL A 118 -11.62 -21.48 -7.27
C VAL A 118 -10.84 -20.36 -7.97
N ARG A 119 -10.46 -19.34 -7.21
CA ARG A 119 -9.62 -18.26 -7.73
C ARG A 119 -8.25 -18.73 -8.20
N LEU A 120 -7.61 -19.62 -7.42
CA LEU A 120 -6.31 -20.18 -7.77
C LEU A 120 -6.40 -21.07 -9.02
N ALA A 121 -7.50 -21.83 -9.16
CA ALA A 121 -7.79 -22.61 -10.35
C ALA A 121 -7.98 -21.72 -11.59
N TRP A 122 -8.68 -20.61 -11.44
CA TRP A 122 -8.82 -19.63 -12.51
C TRP A 122 -7.46 -19.06 -12.96
N LEU A 123 -6.59 -18.67 -12.00
CA LEU A 123 -5.23 -18.22 -12.31
C LEU A 123 -4.43 -19.31 -13.04
N ALA A 124 -4.55 -20.57 -12.62
CA ALA A 124 -3.86 -21.68 -13.24
C ALA A 124 -4.33 -21.96 -14.68
N ARG A 125 -5.62 -21.74 -14.98
CA ARG A 125 -6.16 -21.84 -16.33
C ARG A 125 -5.72 -20.67 -17.21
N GLU A 126 -5.79 -19.44 -16.68
CA GLU A 126 -5.39 -18.24 -17.40
C GLU A 126 -3.89 -18.27 -17.78
N HIS A 127 -3.05 -18.78 -16.88
CA HIS A 127 -1.61 -18.95 -17.09
C HIS A 127 -1.25 -20.40 -17.40
N ASP A 128 -1.69 -20.88 -18.56
CA ASP A 128 -1.43 -22.26 -18.99
C ASP A 128 0.01 -22.46 -19.45
N ASP A 129 0.95 -22.42 -18.50
CA ASP A 129 2.40 -22.58 -18.71
C ASP A 129 2.92 -23.83 -17.97
N PRO A 130 3.75 -24.67 -18.60
CA PRO A 130 4.26 -25.91 -17.98
C PRO A 130 5.19 -25.65 -16.80
N ASN A 131 5.79 -24.48 -16.68
CA ASN A 131 6.74 -24.13 -15.63
C ASN A 131 6.17 -23.15 -14.59
N LEU A 132 4.86 -22.91 -14.62
CA LEU A 132 4.13 -22.21 -13.56
C LEU A 132 3.35 -23.21 -12.70
N ARG A 133 3.46 -23.05 -11.39
CA ARG A 133 2.70 -23.77 -10.38
C ARG A 133 2.02 -22.76 -9.46
N PHE A 134 0.92 -23.15 -8.84
CA PHE A 134 0.05 -22.27 -8.08
C PHE A 134 -0.18 -22.83 -6.68
N ALA A 135 -0.03 -22.02 -5.65
CA ALA A 135 -0.22 -22.51 -4.29
C ALA A 135 -1.01 -21.53 -3.42
N LEU A 136 -1.93 -22.05 -2.64
CA LEU A 136 -2.54 -21.35 -1.51
C LEU A 136 -1.64 -21.54 -0.29
N LEU A 137 -1.15 -20.43 0.28
CA LEU A 137 -0.43 -20.46 1.56
C LEU A 137 -1.42 -20.11 2.67
N ALA A 138 -1.92 -21.12 3.35
CA ALA A 138 -3.03 -21.00 4.28
C ALA A 138 -2.56 -20.92 5.74
N ASP A 139 -3.25 -20.07 6.52
CA ASP A 139 -3.25 -20.08 7.98
C ASP A 139 -4.68 -20.28 8.46
N PHE A 140 -4.88 -21.00 9.53
CA PHE A 140 -6.11 -20.94 10.29
C PHE A 140 -6.33 -19.57 10.91
N ALA A 141 -7.58 -19.22 11.22
CA ALA A 141 -7.89 -18.05 12.05
C ALA A 141 -7.24 -18.17 13.43
N ASP A 142 -6.97 -17.02 14.05
CA ASP A 142 -6.47 -16.97 15.42
C ASP A 142 -7.44 -17.65 16.40
N ALA A 143 -6.90 -18.35 17.39
CA ALA A 143 -7.70 -19.08 18.37
C ALA A 143 -7.03 -19.07 19.75
N LEU A 144 -7.82 -19.37 20.78
CA LEU A 144 -7.33 -19.56 22.15
C LEU A 144 -6.66 -20.94 22.34
N THR A 145 -6.91 -21.86 21.41
CA THR A 145 -6.35 -23.22 21.39
C THR A 145 -5.57 -23.46 20.13
N ARG A 146 -4.61 -24.39 20.16
CA ARG A 146 -3.79 -24.76 18.99
C ARG A 146 -4.64 -25.33 17.86
N HIS A 147 -5.63 -26.14 18.21
CA HIS A 147 -6.58 -26.78 17.30
C HIS A 147 -8.01 -26.40 17.70
N THR A 148 -8.87 -26.22 16.70
CA THR A 148 -10.30 -25.97 16.87
C THR A 148 -11.12 -27.02 16.15
N THR A 149 -12.40 -27.15 16.49
CA THR A 149 -13.32 -28.08 15.83
C THR A 149 -13.53 -27.79 14.34
N ALA A 150 -13.33 -26.53 13.91
CA ALA A 150 -13.44 -26.14 12.52
C ALA A 150 -12.25 -26.55 11.64
N ASP A 151 -11.08 -26.79 12.23
CA ASP A 151 -9.84 -27.02 11.49
C ASP A 151 -9.94 -28.26 10.57
N ALA A 152 -10.51 -29.35 11.09
CA ALA A 152 -10.65 -30.59 10.32
C ALA A 152 -11.55 -30.42 9.08
N ALA A 153 -12.63 -29.66 9.20
CA ALA A 153 -13.53 -29.38 8.06
C ALA A 153 -12.86 -28.51 7.00
N ILE A 154 -12.03 -27.55 7.41
CA ILE A 154 -11.26 -26.69 6.48
C ILE A 154 -10.26 -27.56 5.70
N LEU A 155 -9.46 -28.39 6.38
CA LEU A 155 -8.47 -29.26 5.75
C LEU A 155 -9.09 -30.27 4.79
N ALA A 156 -10.21 -30.89 5.19
CA ALA A 156 -10.94 -31.84 4.34
C ALA A 156 -11.46 -31.16 3.06
N GLU A 157 -11.95 -29.93 3.16
CA GLU A 157 -12.40 -29.18 1.98
C GLU A 157 -11.24 -28.77 1.08
N GLU A 158 -10.10 -28.33 1.66
CA GLU A 158 -8.89 -28.01 0.90
C GLU A 158 -8.38 -29.22 0.11
N GLU A 159 -8.26 -30.37 0.76
CA GLU A 159 -7.80 -31.63 0.13
C GLU A 159 -8.73 -32.03 -1.02
N ARG A 160 -10.03 -32.13 -0.75
CA ARG A 160 -11.05 -32.49 -1.73
C ARG A 160 -11.03 -31.59 -2.97
N LEU A 161 -10.92 -30.26 -2.76
CA LEU A 161 -10.93 -29.30 -3.87
C LEU A 161 -9.64 -29.33 -4.67
N VAL A 162 -8.47 -29.43 -4.03
CA VAL A 162 -7.18 -29.52 -4.72
C VAL A 162 -7.11 -30.76 -5.59
N GLU A 163 -7.57 -31.93 -5.09
CA GLU A 163 -7.63 -33.17 -5.88
C GLU A 163 -8.52 -32.99 -7.12
N ARG A 164 -9.71 -32.40 -6.95
CA ARG A 164 -10.63 -32.15 -8.06
C ARG A 164 -10.06 -31.17 -9.08
N ILE A 165 -9.51 -30.05 -8.64
CA ILE A 165 -8.90 -29.04 -9.52
C ILE A 165 -7.71 -29.65 -10.29
N ASN A 166 -6.87 -30.45 -9.63
CA ASN A 166 -5.75 -31.10 -10.28
C ASN A 166 -6.17 -32.22 -11.23
N ALA A 167 -7.26 -32.94 -10.96
CA ALA A 167 -7.83 -33.90 -11.91
C ALA A 167 -8.20 -33.25 -13.24
N ASP A 168 -8.69 -32.00 -13.20
CA ASP A 168 -9.06 -31.20 -14.38
C ASP A 168 -7.85 -30.52 -15.05
N LEU A 169 -6.87 -30.04 -14.26
CA LEU A 169 -5.74 -29.26 -14.73
C LEU A 169 -4.42 -30.02 -14.85
N ARG A 170 -4.42 -31.34 -14.55
CA ARG A 170 -3.21 -32.16 -14.52
C ARG A 170 -2.51 -32.17 -15.88
N ARG A 171 -1.20 -32.08 -15.83
CA ARG A 171 -0.29 -32.27 -16.98
C ARG A 171 0.56 -33.52 -16.78
N GLU A 172 1.27 -33.94 -17.82
CA GLU A 172 2.19 -35.08 -17.76
C GLU A 172 3.29 -34.90 -16.69
N ASP A 173 3.68 -33.67 -16.40
CA ASP A 173 4.70 -33.30 -15.41
C ASP A 173 4.16 -33.12 -13.97
N GLY A 174 2.89 -33.48 -13.72
CA GLY A 174 2.26 -33.55 -12.40
C GLY A 174 1.22 -32.50 -12.10
N ASP A 175 0.88 -32.37 -10.84
CA ASP A 175 -0.14 -31.44 -10.34
C ASP A 175 0.29 -29.98 -10.48
N ARG A 176 -0.68 -29.09 -10.66
CA ARG A 176 -0.45 -27.67 -10.89
C ARG A 176 -0.83 -26.79 -9.72
N VAL A 177 -1.80 -27.23 -8.91
CA VAL A 177 -2.37 -26.46 -7.80
C VAL A 177 -2.09 -27.18 -6.49
N PHE A 178 -1.65 -26.41 -5.50
CA PHE A 178 -1.25 -26.90 -4.19
C PHE A 178 -1.87 -26.10 -3.07
N VAL A 179 -2.02 -26.73 -1.91
CA VAL A 179 -2.25 -26.01 -0.65
C VAL A 179 -1.12 -26.36 0.32
N LEU A 180 -0.58 -25.35 0.96
CA LEU A 180 0.33 -25.45 2.08
C LEU A 180 -0.33 -24.77 3.27
N HIS A 181 -0.81 -25.55 4.23
CA HIS A 181 -1.49 -25.06 5.42
C HIS A 181 -0.57 -25.17 6.64
N ARG A 182 -0.44 -24.05 7.37
CA ARG A 182 0.42 -23.95 8.56
C ARG A 182 -0.35 -24.26 9.83
N GLU A 183 0.34 -24.91 10.74
CA GLU A 183 -0.13 -25.05 12.11
C GLU A 183 0.00 -23.72 12.86
N ARG A 184 -0.93 -23.46 13.79
CA ARG A 184 -0.83 -22.30 14.67
C ARG A 184 0.36 -22.41 15.61
N THR A 185 1.03 -21.31 15.86
CA THR A 185 2.09 -21.15 16.83
C THR A 185 1.65 -20.26 18.00
N TRP A 186 2.18 -20.46 19.18
CA TRP A 186 1.84 -19.64 20.34
C TRP A 186 2.48 -18.27 20.24
N ASN A 187 1.66 -17.23 20.22
CA ASN A 187 2.10 -15.83 20.29
C ASN A 187 2.14 -15.41 21.77
N VAL A 188 3.32 -15.37 22.35
CA VAL A 188 3.54 -15.04 23.76
C VAL A 188 2.99 -13.66 24.13
N PRO A 189 3.27 -12.57 23.38
CA PRO A 189 2.72 -11.25 23.69
C PRO A 189 1.19 -11.22 23.73
N ASP A 190 0.53 -11.83 22.74
CA ASP A 190 -0.92 -11.72 22.57
C ASP A 190 -1.70 -12.82 23.32
N ARG A 191 -1.00 -13.85 23.81
CA ARG A 191 -1.58 -15.03 24.48
C ARG A 191 -2.64 -15.71 23.60
N THR A 192 -2.33 -15.87 22.33
CA THR A 192 -3.18 -16.51 21.31
C THR A 192 -2.37 -17.40 20.40
N TRP A 193 -3.02 -18.40 19.82
CA TRP A 193 -2.45 -19.23 18.78
C TRP A 193 -2.73 -18.57 17.41
N ILE A 194 -1.67 -18.27 16.67
CA ILE A 194 -1.73 -17.55 15.37
C ILE A 194 -0.86 -18.23 14.31
N GLY A 195 -1.08 -17.93 13.04
CA GLY A 195 -0.07 -18.18 12.00
C GLY A 195 1.14 -17.26 12.24
N TRP A 196 2.33 -17.88 12.47
CA TRP A 196 3.56 -17.15 12.82
C TRP A 196 3.85 -16.04 11.80
N GLU A 197 4.05 -14.79 12.29
CA GLU A 197 4.40 -13.62 11.48
C GLU A 197 3.47 -13.34 10.27
N ARG A 198 2.28 -13.88 10.26
CA ARG A 198 1.27 -13.63 9.21
C ARG A 198 1.82 -13.92 7.80
N LYS A 199 1.63 -12.97 6.85
CA LYS A 199 2.09 -13.11 5.46
C LYS A 199 3.61 -13.23 5.40
N ARG A 200 4.35 -12.41 6.15
CA ARG A 200 5.82 -12.46 6.20
C ARG A 200 6.32 -13.85 6.58
N GLY A 201 5.78 -14.41 7.64
CA GLY A 201 6.16 -15.76 8.09
C GLY A 201 5.85 -16.83 7.07
N LYS A 202 4.69 -16.76 6.38
CA LYS A 202 4.35 -17.70 5.29
C LYS A 202 5.41 -17.73 4.20
N LEU A 203 5.84 -16.53 3.75
CA LEU A 203 6.83 -16.44 2.68
C LEU A 203 8.23 -16.85 3.14
N LEU A 204 8.64 -16.52 4.37
CA LEU A 204 9.92 -16.95 4.93
C LEU A 204 9.97 -18.48 5.09
N GLU A 205 8.94 -19.10 5.66
CA GLU A 205 8.86 -20.56 5.80
C GLU A 205 8.72 -21.26 4.45
N LEU A 206 8.01 -20.66 3.48
CA LEU A 206 7.99 -21.18 2.12
C LEU A 206 9.38 -21.18 1.50
N ASN A 207 10.15 -20.10 1.63
CA ASN A 207 11.52 -20.04 1.13
C ASN A 207 12.40 -21.12 1.77
N ARG A 208 12.26 -21.37 3.08
CA ARG A 208 12.94 -22.48 3.77
C ARG A 208 12.57 -23.82 3.14
N LEU A 209 11.29 -24.07 2.96
CA LEU A 209 10.79 -25.32 2.37
C LEU A 209 11.33 -25.54 0.94
N LEU A 210 11.30 -24.48 0.10
CA LEU A 210 11.82 -24.53 -1.28
C LEU A 210 13.35 -24.71 -1.34
N LEU A 211 14.06 -24.42 -0.25
CA LEU A 211 15.50 -24.64 -0.09
C LEU A 211 15.82 -25.98 0.64
N GLY A 212 14.84 -26.89 0.74
CA GLY A 212 15.02 -28.19 1.34
C GLY A 212 15.10 -28.22 2.87
N ARG A 213 14.69 -27.16 3.57
CA ARG A 213 14.67 -27.11 5.03
C ARG A 213 13.33 -27.58 5.58
N ALA A 214 13.35 -28.38 6.64
CA ALA A 214 12.16 -28.95 7.25
C ALA A 214 11.61 -28.13 8.46
N ASP A 215 12.31 -27.10 8.89
CA ASP A 215 11.96 -26.28 10.06
C ASP A 215 10.88 -25.23 9.72
N THR A 216 9.69 -25.71 9.36
CA THR A 216 8.54 -24.90 9.01
C THR A 216 7.29 -25.33 9.78
N SER A 217 6.31 -24.43 9.91
CA SER A 217 4.99 -24.75 10.46
C SER A 217 3.99 -25.29 9.42
N TYR A 218 4.40 -25.47 8.16
CA TYR A 218 3.61 -26.15 7.13
C TYR A 218 3.46 -27.64 7.46
N ARG A 219 2.30 -27.98 8.03
CA ARG A 219 2.00 -29.36 8.47
C ARG A 219 1.18 -30.14 7.45
N TRP A 220 0.31 -29.44 6.74
CA TRP A 220 -0.58 -30.06 5.76
C TRP A 220 -0.24 -29.53 4.38
N THR A 221 0.03 -30.43 3.45
CA THR A 221 0.33 -30.12 2.07
C THR A 221 -0.52 -30.99 1.16
N PHE A 222 -1.31 -30.38 0.30
CA PHE A 222 -2.18 -31.06 -0.65
C PHE A 222 -1.74 -30.78 -2.09
N GLY A 223 -2.03 -31.69 -3.01
CA GLY A 223 -1.66 -31.60 -4.42
C GLY A 223 -0.27 -32.16 -4.76
N GLY A 224 0.36 -32.89 -3.84
CA GLY A 224 1.61 -33.60 -4.14
C GLY A 224 2.83 -32.72 -4.36
N LEU A 225 2.85 -31.48 -3.85
CA LEU A 225 3.99 -30.57 -3.97
C LEU A 225 5.28 -31.18 -3.42
N ALA A 226 5.21 -31.91 -2.29
CA ALA A 226 6.37 -32.54 -1.68
C ALA A 226 7.13 -33.48 -2.65
N ARG A 227 6.44 -34.07 -3.63
CA ARG A 227 7.03 -34.92 -4.67
C ARG A 227 7.73 -34.13 -5.79
N GLN A 228 7.50 -32.80 -5.84
CA GLN A 228 8.07 -31.92 -6.83
C GLN A 228 9.12 -30.97 -6.22
N LEU A 229 9.36 -31.07 -4.91
CA LEU A 229 10.31 -30.22 -4.19
C LEU A 229 11.68 -30.91 -4.15
N ASP A 230 12.48 -30.70 -5.19
CA ASP A 230 13.92 -30.80 -5.08
C ASP A 230 14.49 -29.41 -4.79
N GLU A 231 15.63 -29.34 -4.13
CA GLU A 231 16.29 -28.05 -3.84
C GLU A 231 16.53 -27.25 -5.14
N GLY A 232 16.03 -26.03 -5.20
CA GLY A 232 16.16 -25.15 -6.36
C GLY A 232 15.15 -25.40 -7.48
N THR A 233 14.16 -26.28 -7.30
CA THR A 233 13.10 -26.53 -8.31
C THR A 233 12.31 -25.25 -8.63
N PHE A 234 12.08 -24.39 -7.64
CA PHE A 234 11.42 -23.10 -7.79
C PHE A 234 12.35 -21.96 -7.38
N PRO A 235 13.20 -21.46 -8.28
CA PRO A 235 14.07 -20.32 -7.98
C PRO A 235 13.31 -19.04 -7.71
N TYR A 236 12.05 -18.93 -8.19
CA TYR A 236 11.21 -17.76 -8.02
C TYR A 236 9.87 -18.07 -7.38
N VAL A 237 9.41 -17.15 -6.54
CA VAL A 237 8.05 -17.11 -5.99
C VAL A 237 7.38 -15.82 -6.44
N TYR A 238 6.21 -15.92 -7.06
CA TYR A 238 5.38 -14.76 -7.37
C TYR A 238 4.27 -14.65 -6.32
N THR A 239 4.39 -13.70 -5.39
CA THR A 239 3.39 -13.50 -4.34
C THR A 239 2.31 -12.51 -4.76
N LEU A 240 1.07 -12.81 -4.41
CA LEU A 240 -0.12 -12.00 -4.66
C LEU A 240 -0.89 -11.77 -3.35
N ASP A 241 -1.66 -10.71 -3.27
CA ASP A 241 -2.71 -10.61 -2.25
C ASP A 241 -4.01 -11.27 -2.77
N GLU A 242 -4.93 -11.59 -1.86
CA GLU A 242 -6.21 -12.21 -2.18
C GLU A 242 -7.04 -11.41 -3.21
N ALA A 243 -6.81 -10.12 -3.35
CA ALA A 243 -7.55 -9.22 -4.24
C ALA A 243 -6.80 -8.85 -5.54
N ASN A 244 -5.74 -9.60 -5.88
CA ASN A 244 -4.93 -9.30 -7.07
C ASN A 244 -5.21 -10.24 -8.23
N TRP A 245 -5.13 -9.74 -9.46
CA TRP A 245 -5.14 -10.50 -10.70
C TRP A 245 -3.87 -10.20 -11.49
N VAL A 246 -3.32 -11.22 -12.10
CA VAL A 246 -2.18 -11.09 -13.00
C VAL A 246 -2.67 -11.36 -14.42
N PRO A 247 -2.58 -10.41 -15.34
CA PRO A 247 -2.92 -10.66 -16.73
C PRO A 247 -1.97 -11.66 -17.39
N ARG A 248 -2.46 -12.31 -18.44
CA ARG A 248 -1.69 -13.31 -19.19
C ARG A 248 -0.38 -12.70 -19.72
N GLY A 249 0.72 -13.43 -19.55
CA GLY A 249 2.04 -13.00 -19.98
C GLY A 249 2.83 -12.14 -18.99
N GLU A 250 2.17 -11.55 -17.98
CA GLU A 250 2.84 -10.64 -17.04
C GLU A 250 3.85 -11.35 -16.12
N VAL A 251 3.61 -12.63 -15.77
CA VAL A 251 4.59 -13.44 -15.02
C VAL A 251 5.86 -13.61 -15.82
N LEU A 252 5.76 -13.97 -17.11
CA LEU A 252 6.92 -14.09 -18.01
C LEU A 252 7.60 -12.74 -18.21
N SER A 253 6.83 -11.65 -18.33
CA SER A 253 7.37 -10.29 -18.47
C SER A 253 8.28 -9.91 -17.31
N LEU A 254 7.88 -10.23 -16.07
CA LEU A 254 8.70 -10.05 -14.87
C LEU A 254 9.91 -10.97 -14.83
N LEU A 255 9.74 -12.24 -15.19
CA LEU A 255 10.84 -13.23 -15.22
C LEU A 255 11.94 -12.86 -16.21
N ARG A 256 11.58 -12.28 -17.37
CA ARG A 256 12.53 -11.77 -18.36
C ARG A 256 13.44 -10.69 -17.78
N VAL A 257 12.93 -9.87 -16.88
CA VAL A 257 13.72 -8.87 -16.14
C VAL A 257 14.51 -9.51 -15.01
N ALA A 258 13.88 -10.33 -14.19
CA ALA A 258 14.49 -10.92 -13.01
C ALA A 258 15.66 -11.85 -13.33
N ALA A 259 15.52 -12.68 -14.38
CA ALA A 259 16.54 -13.63 -14.80
C ALA A 259 17.67 -12.99 -15.63
N HIS A 260 17.59 -11.71 -15.99
CA HIS A 260 18.68 -11.05 -16.70
C HIS A 260 19.90 -10.88 -15.78
N PRO A 261 21.12 -11.30 -16.21
CA PRO A 261 22.32 -11.34 -15.35
C PRO A 261 22.67 -10.00 -14.67
N ALA A 262 22.35 -8.87 -15.31
CA ALA A 262 22.57 -7.55 -14.71
C ALA A 262 21.65 -7.23 -13.53
N ASN A 263 20.50 -7.92 -13.42
CA ASN A 263 19.48 -7.69 -12.40
C ASN A 263 19.52 -8.74 -11.28
N CYS A 264 20.12 -9.91 -11.53
CA CYS A 264 20.22 -10.97 -10.54
C CYS A 264 20.94 -10.49 -9.28
N ALA A 265 20.44 -10.91 -8.12
CA ALA A 265 21.02 -10.60 -6.82
C ALA A 265 22.41 -11.23 -6.69
N GLN A 266 23.40 -10.41 -6.33
CA GLN A 266 24.77 -10.83 -6.02
C GLN A 266 25.07 -10.48 -4.57
N LEU A 267 25.36 -11.50 -3.77
CA LEU A 267 25.70 -11.35 -2.35
C LEU A 267 27.21 -11.44 -2.17
N ASP A 268 27.75 -10.69 -1.21
CA ASP A 268 29.12 -10.86 -0.74
C ASP A 268 29.23 -12.06 0.23
N ASP A 269 30.47 -12.36 0.66
CA ASP A 269 30.75 -13.45 1.59
C ASP A 269 30.08 -13.27 2.96
N ASN A 270 29.62 -12.06 3.28
CA ASN A 270 28.87 -11.74 4.50
C ASN A 270 27.35 -11.77 4.29
N GLY A 271 26.87 -12.24 3.14
CA GLY A 271 25.45 -12.30 2.78
C GLY A 271 24.81 -10.92 2.51
N ARG A 272 25.58 -9.88 2.22
CA ARG A 272 25.07 -8.55 1.90
C ARG A 272 24.87 -8.42 0.39
N LEU A 273 23.78 -7.79 -0.01
CA LEU A 273 23.50 -7.54 -1.41
C LEU A 273 24.39 -6.43 -1.98
N VAL A 274 25.35 -6.79 -2.83
CA VAL A 274 26.27 -5.86 -3.51
C VAL A 274 25.70 -5.35 -4.80
N ARG A 275 25.03 -6.20 -5.61
CA ARG A 275 24.48 -5.86 -6.92
C ARG A 275 23.17 -6.58 -7.16
N GLY A 276 22.36 -6.05 -8.09
CA GLY A 276 21.09 -6.63 -8.49
C GLY A 276 19.97 -6.42 -7.48
N TYR A 277 18.93 -7.22 -7.57
CA TYR A 277 17.68 -7.12 -6.82
C TYR A 277 17.21 -8.50 -6.43
N ALA A 278 16.63 -8.63 -5.23
CA ALA A 278 16.00 -9.88 -4.81
C ALA A 278 14.47 -9.86 -4.98
N ILE A 279 13.88 -8.67 -5.17
CA ILE A 279 12.44 -8.47 -5.34
C ILE A 279 12.20 -7.65 -6.62
N PHE A 280 11.21 -8.09 -7.42
CA PHE A 280 10.76 -7.40 -8.62
C PHE A 280 9.29 -7.07 -8.49
N GLN A 281 9.02 -5.77 -8.34
CA GLN A 281 7.68 -5.21 -8.10
C GLN A 281 7.08 -4.74 -9.42
N PRO A 282 5.96 -5.35 -9.90
CA PRO A 282 5.23 -4.81 -11.04
C PRO A 282 4.45 -3.55 -10.67
N ALA A 283 4.05 -2.77 -11.65
CA ALA A 283 3.12 -1.69 -11.46
C ALA A 283 1.77 -2.24 -10.94
N VAL A 284 1.25 -1.65 -9.86
CA VAL A 284 -0.06 -2.01 -9.33
C VAL A 284 -1.11 -1.10 -9.95
N VAL A 285 -2.04 -1.68 -10.69
CA VAL A 285 -3.09 -0.95 -11.40
C VAL A 285 -4.45 -1.28 -10.76
N PRO A 286 -5.26 -0.27 -10.40
CA PRO A 286 -6.61 -0.53 -9.90
C PRO A 286 -7.43 -1.27 -10.96
N ALA A 287 -8.03 -2.40 -10.59
CA ALA A 287 -9.02 -3.09 -11.41
C ALA A 287 -10.39 -2.48 -11.13
N SER A 288 -10.95 -1.79 -12.13
CA SER A 288 -12.36 -1.40 -12.11
C SER A 288 -13.14 -2.33 -13.03
N PRO A 289 -14.38 -2.71 -12.70
CA PRO A 289 -15.25 -3.43 -13.62
C PRO A 289 -15.45 -2.69 -14.95
N SER A 290 -15.49 -1.36 -14.91
CA SER A 290 -15.55 -0.52 -16.10
C SER A 290 -14.27 -0.53 -16.94
N ALA A 291 -13.11 -0.85 -16.37
CA ALA A 291 -11.86 -1.01 -17.13
C ALA A 291 -11.89 -2.26 -18.04
N ARG A 292 -12.62 -3.31 -17.65
CA ARG A 292 -12.86 -4.50 -18.50
C ARG A 292 -13.79 -4.21 -19.67
N ALA A 293 -14.73 -3.28 -19.50
CA ALA A 293 -15.72 -2.89 -20.51
C ALA A 293 -15.29 -1.69 -21.37
N GLY A 294 -14.03 -1.25 -21.31
CA GLY A 294 -13.59 -0.04 -22.02
C GLY A 294 -14.11 1.27 -21.43
N GLY A 295 -14.75 1.22 -20.26
CA GLY A 295 -15.22 2.38 -19.52
C GLY A 295 -14.17 2.88 -18.50
N GLU A 296 -14.04 4.20 -18.37
CA GLU A 296 -12.98 4.82 -17.57
C GLU A 296 -13.17 4.67 -16.04
N PRO A 297 -12.16 4.24 -15.28
CA PRO A 297 -12.14 4.29 -13.82
C PRO A 297 -11.76 5.71 -13.34
N VAL A 298 -12.57 6.71 -13.64
CA VAL A 298 -12.04 8.07 -13.80
C VAL A 298 -12.12 8.95 -12.56
N MET A 299 -13.05 8.76 -11.63
CA MET A 299 -13.24 9.79 -10.58
C MET A 299 -12.87 9.36 -9.16
N LEU A 300 -12.67 8.10 -8.89
CA LEU A 300 -12.51 7.58 -7.53
C LEU A 300 -11.08 7.11 -7.20
N SER A 301 -10.21 7.01 -8.20
CA SER A 301 -8.82 6.55 -8.04
C SER A 301 -8.01 7.38 -7.02
N PRO A 302 -8.09 8.72 -6.96
CA PRO A 302 -7.40 9.50 -5.94
C PRO A 302 -7.94 9.25 -4.52
N LEU A 303 -9.24 9.01 -4.40
CA LEU A 303 -9.92 8.77 -3.12
C LEU A 303 -9.71 7.35 -2.60
N THR A 304 -9.53 6.40 -3.49
CA THR A 304 -9.41 4.96 -3.16
C THR A 304 -7.97 4.46 -3.03
N GLY A 305 -6.98 5.32 -3.05
CA GLY A 305 -5.56 4.96 -2.87
C GLY A 305 -4.70 5.07 -4.11
N GLY A 306 -5.20 5.66 -5.21
CA GLY A 306 -4.41 5.97 -6.42
C GLY A 306 -3.23 6.92 -6.19
N GLN A 307 -3.14 7.51 -5.02
CA GLN A 307 -1.99 8.32 -4.60
C GLN A 307 -0.66 7.53 -4.59
N HIS A 308 -0.71 6.21 -4.50
CA HIS A 308 0.50 5.38 -4.47
C HIS A 308 1.10 5.08 -5.85
N LEU A 309 0.35 5.24 -6.93
CA LEU A 309 0.84 4.88 -8.27
C LEU A 309 1.88 5.86 -8.82
N GLY A 310 1.67 7.15 -8.66
CA GLY A 310 2.58 8.18 -9.20
C GLY A 310 3.84 8.45 -8.35
N THR A 311 3.87 8.00 -7.10
CA THR A 311 4.95 8.33 -6.17
C THR A 311 6.07 7.30 -6.13
N THR A 312 5.79 6.04 -6.46
CA THR A 312 6.76 4.95 -6.40
C THR A 312 7.82 5.07 -7.48
N TRP A 313 7.42 5.45 -8.69
CA TRP A 313 8.32 5.61 -9.84
C TRP A 313 9.44 6.61 -9.56
N PHE A 314 9.10 7.76 -8.95
CA PHE A 314 10.10 8.74 -8.55
C PHE A 314 11.15 8.12 -7.61
N HIS A 315 10.73 7.32 -6.65
CA HIS A 315 11.64 6.70 -5.70
C HIS A 315 12.63 5.77 -6.39
N PHE A 316 12.18 4.97 -7.34
CA PHE A 316 13.06 4.06 -8.07
C PHE A 316 13.92 4.79 -9.10
N ASP A 317 13.30 5.61 -9.96
CA ASP A 317 13.98 6.23 -11.10
C ASP A 317 14.95 7.34 -10.71
N VAL A 318 14.66 8.05 -9.61
CA VAL A 318 15.47 9.18 -9.15
C VAL A 318 16.30 8.84 -7.94
N LEU A 319 15.74 8.14 -6.95
CA LEU A 319 16.43 7.86 -5.69
C LEU A 319 17.08 6.47 -5.66
N GLY A 320 16.84 5.62 -6.65
CA GLY A 320 17.30 4.23 -6.69
C GLY A 320 16.71 3.37 -5.57
N VAL A 321 15.46 3.65 -5.18
CA VAL A 321 14.75 2.97 -4.10
C VAL A 321 13.43 2.42 -4.61
N GLY A 322 13.37 1.13 -4.87
CA GLY A 322 12.11 0.45 -5.16
C GLY A 322 11.30 0.17 -3.90
N LEU A 323 9.97 0.26 -4.02
CA LEU A 323 9.04 0.01 -2.93
C LEU A 323 8.29 -1.31 -3.18
N PHE A 324 8.53 -2.29 -2.33
CA PHE A 324 7.76 -3.53 -2.35
C PHE A 324 6.38 -3.30 -1.73
N LYS A 325 5.34 -3.73 -2.43
CA LYS A 325 3.93 -3.55 -2.05
C LYS A 325 3.24 -4.88 -1.70
N GLY A 326 4.05 -5.90 -1.39
CA GLY A 326 3.55 -7.22 -1.02
C GLY A 326 3.07 -8.07 -2.19
N LYS A 327 3.28 -7.64 -3.44
CA LYS A 327 2.92 -8.38 -4.64
C LYS A 327 4.01 -8.22 -5.71
N GLY A 328 4.56 -9.33 -6.16
CA GLY A 328 5.68 -9.33 -7.11
C GLY A 328 6.49 -10.62 -7.06
N LEU A 329 7.55 -10.64 -7.84
CA LEU A 329 8.43 -11.78 -7.98
C LEU A 329 9.59 -11.70 -6.99
N LEU A 330 9.83 -12.78 -6.27
CA LEU A 330 10.88 -12.92 -5.26
C LEU A 330 11.91 -13.95 -5.75
N ASP A 331 13.19 -13.62 -5.68
CA ASP A 331 14.28 -14.60 -5.77
C ASP A 331 14.35 -15.35 -4.44
N VAL A 332 14.09 -16.65 -4.45
CA VAL A 332 13.97 -17.48 -3.23
C VAL A 332 15.25 -17.49 -2.41
N ARG A 333 16.41 -17.70 -3.07
CA ARG A 333 17.71 -17.78 -2.38
C ARG A 333 18.13 -16.44 -1.82
N ALA A 334 18.01 -15.38 -2.62
CA ALA A 334 18.40 -14.05 -2.20
C ALA A 334 17.48 -13.51 -1.09
N CYS A 335 16.16 -13.66 -1.23
CA CYS A 335 15.20 -13.25 -0.19
C CYS A 335 15.42 -14.01 1.11
N HIS A 336 15.68 -15.34 1.05
CA HIS A 336 16.01 -16.11 2.25
C HIS A 336 17.27 -15.58 2.94
N ALA A 337 18.37 -15.40 2.21
CA ALA A 337 19.63 -14.92 2.78
C ALA A 337 19.53 -13.51 3.38
N LEU A 338 18.73 -12.63 2.75
CA LEU A 338 18.64 -11.23 3.15
C LEU A 338 17.59 -10.96 4.25
N LEU A 339 16.50 -11.76 4.34
CA LEU A 339 15.35 -11.42 5.18
C LEU A 339 15.18 -12.31 6.41
N GLU A 340 15.81 -13.48 6.45
CA GLU A 340 15.61 -14.53 7.47
C GLU A 340 15.73 -14.00 8.89
N ASN A 341 16.80 -13.26 9.19
CA ASN A 341 17.16 -12.84 10.54
C ASN A 341 17.20 -11.31 10.71
N VAL A 342 16.35 -10.57 10.00
CA VAL A 342 16.43 -9.10 10.03
C VAL A 342 15.49 -8.48 11.03
N PHE A 343 14.22 -8.87 11.02
CA PHE A 343 13.19 -8.17 11.76
C PHE A 343 12.90 -8.83 13.11
N PRO A 344 12.62 -8.04 14.15
CA PRO A 344 12.22 -8.59 15.43
C PRO A 344 10.89 -9.34 15.30
N PRO A 345 10.71 -10.46 16.02
CA PRO A 345 9.49 -11.23 15.96
C PRO A 345 8.29 -10.44 16.52
N HIS A 346 7.13 -10.66 15.92
CA HIS A 346 5.83 -10.08 16.31
C HIS A 346 5.78 -8.54 16.35
N ALA A 347 6.67 -7.84 15.63
CA ALA A 347 6.82 -6.39 15.80
C ALA A 347 6.53 -5.54 14.53
N VAL A 348 6.51 -6.13 13.33
CA VAL A 348 6.42 -5.37 12.08
C VAL A 348 5.14 -5.71 11.34
N LEU A 349 4.13 -4.84 11.43
CA LEU A 349 2.84 -5.02 10.75
C LEU A 349 2.94 -4.73 9.24
N GLN A 350 3.59 -3.64 8.87
CA GLN A 350 3.80 -3.25 7.47
C GLN A 350 5.21 -3.67 7.03
N HIS A 351 5.36 -4.98 6.81
CA HIS A 351 6.64 -5.58 6.50
C HIS A 351 7.07 -5.38 5.05
N ASP A 352 6.13 -5.29 4.10
CA ASP A 352 6.43 -5.25 2.66
C ASP A 352 7.46 -4.16 2.28
N PRO A 353 7.29 -2.86 2.61
CA PRO A 353 8.30 -1.85 2.30
C PRO A 353 9.64 -2.11 3.00
N MET A 354 9.59 -2.63 4.22
CA MET A 354 10.81 -2.92 4.99
C MET A 354 11.62 -4.06 4.37
N GLU A 355 10.95 -5.13 3.96
CA GLU A 355 11.56 -6.21 3.19
C GLU A 355 12.14 -5.68 1.87
N GLY A 356 11.37 -4.83 1.16
CA GLY A 356 11.80 -4.20 -0.07
C GLY A 356 13.06 -3.34 0.07
N PHE A 357 13.22 -2.64 1.19
CA PHE A 357 14.42 -1.84 1.47
C PHE A 357 15.65 -2.70 1.74
N VAL A 358 15.47 -3.80 2.48
CA VAL A 358 16.57 -4.73 2.82
C VAL A 358 16.98 -5.58 1.63
N ALA A 359 16.00 -6.18 0.95
CA ALA A 359 16.22 -7.10 -0.17
C ALA A 359 16.42 -6.39 -1.51
N ARG A 360 16.37 -5.08 -1.54
CA ARG A 360 16.46 -4.20 -2.72
C ARG A 360 15.44 -4.58 -3.78
N THR A 361 14.40 -3.78 -3.88
CA THR A 361 13.33 -3.95 -4.86
C THR A 361 13.68 -3.25 -6.18
N ALA A 362 13.46 -3.94 -7.30
CA ALA A 362 13.37 -3.33 -8.63
C ALA A 362 11.91 -3.02 -8.96
N GLU A 363 11.59 -1.82 -9.43
CA GLU A 363 10.28 -1.53 -9.99
C GLU A 363 10.29 -1.76 -11.51
N VAL A 364 9.39 -2.64 -11.97
CA VAL A 364 9.25 -3.01 -13.38
C VAL A 364 8.00 -2.31 -13.93
N HIS A 365 8.23 -1.20 -14.61
CA HIS A 365 7.18 -0.25 -15.00
C HIS A 365 6.25 -0.74 -16.11
N ASP A 366 6.69 -1.70 -16.88
CA ASP A 366 5.98 -2.27 -18.03
C ASP A 366 5.47 -3.70 -17.81
N ALA A 367 5.53 -4.17 -16.57
CA ALA A 367 4.78 -5.32 -16.08
C ALA A 367 3.77 -4.84 -15.02
N PHE A 368 2.58 -5.42 -14.97
CA PHE A 368 1.55 -4.94 -14.06
C PHE A 368 0.73 -6.05 -13.41
N VAL A 369 0.18 -5.73 -12.26
CA VAL A 369 -0.78 -6.53 -11.51
C VAL A 369 -2.01 -5.68 -11.25
N LEU A 370 -3.18 -6.29 -11.40
CA LEU A 370 -4.46 -5.64 -11.14
C LEU A 370 -4.83 -5.84 -9.67
N GLU A 371 -5.29 -4.79 -9.01
CA GLU A 371 -5.75 -4.83 -7.62
C GLU A 371 -7.20 -4.36 -7.53
N ALA A 372 -8.06 -5.14 -6.86
CA ALA A 372 -9.43 -4.74 -6.60
C ALA A 372 -9.49 -3.49 -5.74
N VAL A 373 -10.31 -2.55 -6.14
CA VAL A 373 -10.59 -1.33 -5.37
C VAL A 373 -11.46 -1.70 -4.17
N ALA A 374 -11.23 -1.06 -3.03
CA ALA A 374 -12.07 -1.28 -1.86
C ALA A 374 -13.52 -0.84 -2.15
N PRO A 375 -14.53 -1.63 -1.73
CA PRO A 375 -15.93 -1.39 -2.07
C PRO A 375 -16.56 -0.23 -1.28
N GLY A 376 -15.88 0.90 -1.21
CA GLY A 376 -16.41 2.11 -0.59
C GLY A 376 -15.45 2.83 0.34
N TYR A 377 -15.81 4.08 0.69
CA TYR A 377 -14.97 4.97 1.51
C TYR A 377 -14.68 4.39 2.91
N LEU A 378 -15.70 3.89 3.60
CA LEU A 378 -15.49 3.36 4.95
C LEU A 378 -14.66 2.08 4.98
N ALA A 379 -14.77 1.23 3.95
CA ALA A 379 -13.91 0.07 3.79
C ALA A 379 -12.46 0.50 3.56
N GLN A 380 -12.25 1.51 2.71
CA GLN A 380 -10.94 2.08 2.45
C GLN A 380 -10.31 2.71 3.70
N VAL A 381 -11.08 3.45 4.50
CA VAL A 381 -10.59 4.04 5.75
C VAL A 381 -10.16 2.97 6.76
N ARG A 382 -10.93 1.88 6.90
CA ARG A 382 -10.55 0.75 7.77
C ARG A 382 -9.28 0.06 7.30
N ARG A 383 -9.14 -0.13 5.99
CA ARG A 383 -7.91 -0.64 5.38
C ARG A 383 -6.75 0.32 5.63
N GLY A 384 -6.98 1.62 5.41
CA GLY A 384 -6.02 2.70 5.64
C GLY A 384 -5.56 2.80 7.10
N HIS A 385 -6.46 2.68 8.07
CA HIS A 385 -6.13 2.69 9.49
C HIS A 385 -5.08 1.62 9.86
N ARG A 386 -5.15 0.44 9.26
CA ARG A 386 -4.15 -0.61 9.44
C ARG A 386 -2.79 -0.20 8.86
N TRP A 387 -2.78 0.37 7.66
CA TRP A 387 -1.56 0.88 7.03
C TRP A 387 -0.92 2.00 7.85
N LEU A 388 -1.74 2.94 8.36
CA LEU A 388 -1.28 4.01 9.26
C LEU A 388 -0.59 3.45 10.51
N ARG A 389 -1.19 2.47 11.18
CA ARG A 389 -0.54 1.80 12.33
C ARG A 389 0.81 1.20 11.94
N GLY A 390 0.87 0.52 10.80
CA GLY A 390 2.11 -0.05 10.28
C GLY A 390 3.17 1.01 9.96
N SER A 391 2.78 2.13 9.34
CA SER A 391 3.68 3.25 9.05
C SER A 391 4.28 3.83 10.33
N PHE A 392 3.48 4.02 11.39
CA PHE A 392 3.99 4.50 12.67
C PHE A 392 4.88 3.46 13.38
N GLN A 393 4.63 2.17 13.18
CA GLN A 393 5.51 1.12 13.71
C GLN A 393 6.89 1.06 13.03
N MET A 394 7.05 1.63 11.85
CA MET A 394 8.35 1.74 11.18
C MET A 394 9.22 2.86 11.77
N LEU A 395 8.68 3.83 12.51
CA LEU A 395 9.44 4.97 13.05
C LEU A 395 10.72 4.62 13.81
N PRO A 396 10.79 3.56 14.65
CA PRO A 396 12.05 3.16 15.28
C PRO A 396 13.18 2.86 14.29
N TRP A 397 12.86 2.49 13.04
CA TRP A 397 13.84 2.21 11.99
C TRP A 397 14.48 3.46 11.36
N VAL A 398 14.08 4.66 11.79
CA VAL A 398 14.79 5.91 11.47
C VAL A 398 16.09 6.02 12.28
N LEU A 399 16.15 5.38 13.44
CA LEU A 399 17.29 5.44 14.36
C LEU A 399 18.52 4.67 13.80
N PRO A 400 19.75 5.05 14.19
CA PRO A 400 20.96 4.38 13.72
C PRO A 400 21.13 2.95 14.26
N ARG A 401 20.43 2.61 15.35
CA ARG A 401 20.41 1.26 15.94
C ARG A 401 18.99 0.78 16.12
N VAL A 402 18.73 -0.46 15.71
CA VAL A 402 17.40 -1.10 15.72
C VAL A 402 17.44 -2.45 16.43
N ARG A 403 16.29 -2.96 16.85
CA ARG A 403 16.16 -4.33 17.33
C ARG A 403 16.24 -5.31 16.16
N GLY A 404 17.03 -6.35 16.33
CA GLY A 404 17.11 -7.49 15.42
C GLY A 404 16.16 -8.63 15.76
N SER A 405 16.27 -9.72 15.02
CA SER A 405 15.49 -10.95 15.24
C SER A 405 15.77 -11.63 16.58
N ASP A 406 16.95 -11.43 17.14
CA ASP A 406 17.41 -11.93 18.44
C ASP A 406 17.09 -10.97 19.60
N ASP A 407 16.27 -9.96 19.34
CA ASP A 407 15.90 -8.87 20.26
C ASP A 407 17.11 -7.99 20.73
N THR A 408 18.31 -8.21 20.21
CA THR A 408 19.46 -7.36 20.47
C THR A 408 19.45 -6.08 19.63
N ARG A 409 20.11 -5.03 20.13
CA ARG A 409 20.29 -3.80 19.35
C ARG A 409 21.50 -3.91 18.45
N ARG A 410 21.26 -3.80 17.14
CA ARG A 410 22.29 -3.83 16.09
C ARG A 410 22.28 -2.58 15.22
N ALA A 411 23.31 -2.39 14.42
CA ALA A 411 23.33 -1.32 13.43
C ALA A 411 22.14 -1.46 12.47
N ASN A 412 21.51 -0.34 12.15
CA ASN A 412 20.38 -0.34 11.23
C ASN A 412 20.87 -0.70 9.82
N PRO A 413 20.33 -1.75 9.17
CA PRO A 413 20.72 -2.13 7.82
C PRO A 413 20.21 -1.16 6.74
N LEU A 414 19.25 -0.28 7.08
CA LEU A 414 18.64 0.65 6.14
C LEU A 414 19.58 1.82 5.81
N ARG A 415 19.71 2.14 4.52
CA ARG A 415 20.44 3.31 4.05
C ARG A 415 19.76 4.61 4.56
N PRO A 416 20.50 5.73 4.66
CA PRO A 416 19.92 7.02 5.10
C PRO A 416 18.69 7.44 4.32
N ILE A 417 18.65 7.20 3.00
CA ILE A 417 17.49 7.52 2.17
C ILE A 417 16.23 6.74 2.57
N HIS A 418 16.34 5.44 2.90
CA HIS A 418 15.21 4.64 3.37
C HIS A 418 14.65 5.21 4.68
N ARG A 419 15.54 5.61 5.59
CA ARG A 419 15.16 6.22 6.88
C ARG A 419 14.47 7.57 6.70
N LEU A 420 14.94 8.38 5.73
CA LEU A 420 14.27 9.62 5.34
C LEU A 420 12.86 9.36 4.80
N LEU A 421 12.69 8.37 3.92
CA LEU A 421 11.38 8.03 3.36
C LEU A 421 10.40 7.52 4.42
N ILE A 422 10.86 6.75 5.41
CA ILE A 422 10.05 6.32 6.56
C ILE A 422 9.59 7.54 7.37
N LEU A 423 10.51 8.46 7.66
CA LEU A 423 10.20 9.68 8.41
C LEU A 423 9.24 10.59 7.64
N GLU A 424 9.49 10.82 6.34
CA GLU A 424 8.63 11.59 5.46
C GLU A 424 7.21 11.01 5.44
N LEU A 425 7.07 9.69 5.25
CA LEU A 425 5.78 9.02 5.25
C LEU A 425 5.03 9.22 6.56
N ALA A 426 5.69 8.95 7.70
CA ALA A 426 5.05 9.07 9.00
C ALA A 426 4.64 10.52 9.34
N LEU A 427 5.48 11.50 8.99
CA LEU A 427 5.15 12.92 9.16
C LEU A 427 4.03 13.35 8.21
N ALA A 428 4.05 12.92 6.95
CA ALA A 428 3.03 13.26 5.97
C ALA A 428 1.64 12.76 6.40
N GLU A 429 1.55 11.58 7.03
CA GLU A 429 0.27 11.08 7.56
C GLU A 429 -0.29 11.97 8.67
N LEU A 430 0.55 12.62 9.45
CA LEU A 430 0.15 13.59 10.48
C LEU A 430 -0.31 14.95 9.90
N GLY A 431 -0.19 15.16 8.60
CA GLY A 431 -0.67 16.38 7.92
C GLY A 431 -2.17 16.63 8.10
N ARG A 432 -2.99 15.55 8.13
CA ARG A 432 -4.45 15.65 8.35
C ARG A 432 -4.81 16.17 9.75
N PRO A 433 -4.37 15.55 10.86
CA PRO A 433 -4.62 16.09 12.18
C PRO A 433 -4.01 17.48 12.39
N ALA A 434 -2.82 17.74 11.84
CA ALA A 434 -2.21 19.07 11.91
C ALA A 434 -3.05 20.14 11.18
N SER A 435 -3.57 19.84 9.99
CA SER A 435 -4.48 20.73 9.25
C SER A 435 -5.75 21.02 10.04
N PHE A 436 -6.36 19.99 10.60
CA PHE A 436 -7.58 20.14 11.40
C PHE A 436 -7.34 20.97 12.66
N LEU A 437 -6.25 20.70 13.38
CA LEU A 437 -5.88 21.47 14.57
C LEU A 437 -5.62 22.95 14.26
N LEU A 438 -4.94 23.25 13.15
CA LEU A 438 -4.70 24.62 12.74
C LEU A 438 -6.00 25.34 12.36
N LEU A 439 -6.94 24.66 11.68
CA LEU A 439 -8.27 25.21 11.41
C LEU A 439 -9.02 25.54 12.71
N VAL A 440 -9.07 24.60 13.65
CA VAL A 440 -9.73 24.80 14.94
C VAL A 440 -9.07 25.94 15.73
N ALA A 441 -7.73 25.94 15.80
CA ALA A 441 -6.99 27.01 16.47
C ALA A 441 -7.26 28.38 15.80
N GLY A 442 -7.36 28.43 14.49
CA GLY A 442 -7.73 29.64 13.76
C GLY A 442 -9.13 30.13 14.12
N TRP A 443 -10.15 29.24 14.14
CA TRP A 443 -11.52 29.63 14.56
C TRP A 443 -11.56 30.15 16.00
N LEU A 444 -10.80 29.54 16.91
CA LEU A 444 -10.69 30.01 18.30
C LEU A 444 -9.95 31.34 18.39
N ALA A 445 -8.92 31.56 17.58
CA ALA A 445 -8.15 32.82 17.57
C ALA A 445 -8.90 33.98 16.92
N LEU A 446 -9.85 33.73 16.00
CA LEU A 446 -10.80 34.77 15.51
C LEU A 446 -11.51 35.49 16.67
N HIS A 447 -11.75 34.78 17.74
CA HIS A 447 -12.38 35.33 18.94
C HIS A 447 -11.53 36.43 19.60
N ALA A 448 -10.21 36.34 19.51
CA ALA A 448 -9.29 37.23 20.20
C ALA A 448 -8.70 38.33 19.32
N HIS A 449 -8.49 38.14 18.02
CA HIS A 449 -7.55 38.99 17.26
C HIS A 449 -7.91 39.32 15.81
N GLY A 450 -9.12 39.17 15.33
CA GLY A 450 -9.62 39.63 14.01
C GLY A 450 -8.84 39.25 12.72
N THR A 451 -7.53 39.03 12.78
CA THR A 451 -6.64 38.71 11.64
C THR A 451 -6.33 37.25 11.53
N ALA A 452 -6.79 36.42 12.45
CA ALA A 452 -6.54 34.97 12.51
C ALA A 452 -7.14 34.18 11.33
N TRP A 453 -7.97 34.81 10.50
CA TRP A 453 -8.49 34.20 9.28
C TRP A 453 -7.38 33.70 8.33
N THR A 454 -6.19 34.32 8.36
CA THR A 454 -5.04 33.89 7.55
C THR A 454 -4.52 32.52 7.97
N VAL A 455 -4.59 32.18 9.27
CA VAL A 455 -4.23 30.87 9.79
C VAL A 455 -5.28 29.82 9.42
N LEU A 456 -6.55 30.25 9.28
CA LEU A 456 -7.68 29.38 8.92
C LEU A 456 -7.66 28.88 7.48
N VAL A 457 -7.33 29.77 6.55
CA VAL A 457 -7.46 29.48 5.12
C VAL A 457 -6.20 28.85 4.57
N PHE A 458 -5.04 29.12 5.20
CA PHE A 458 -3.75 28.67 4.68
C PHE A 458 -3.63 27.14 4.52
N PRO A 459 -3.90 26.28 5.52
CA PRO A 459 -3.70 24.86 5.37
C PRO A 459 -4.60 24.22 4.30
N PRO A 460 -5.93 24.43 4.28
CA PRO A 460 -6.78 23.83 3.26
C PRO A 460 -6.54 24.42 1.87
N LEU A 461 -6.23 25.73 1.77
CA LEU A 461 -5.90 26.36 0.50
C LEU A 461 -4.57 25.85 -0.04
N ALA A 462 -3.55 25.71 0.80
CA ALA A 462 -2.26 25.15 0.42
C ALA A 462 -2.40 23.68 0.00
N LEU A 463 -3.29 22.92 0.64
CA LEU A 463 -3.63 21.55 0.29
C LEU A 463 -4.25 21.47 -1.10
N LEU A 464 -5.25 22.29 -1.35
CA LEU A 464 -5.91 22.42 -2.65
C LEU A 464 -4.92 22.85 -3.74
N LEU A 465 -4.14 23.89 -3.49
CA LEU A 465 -3.14 24.39 -4.44
C LEU A 465 -2.04 23.38 -4.73
N ALA A 466 -1.53 22.66 -3.73
CA ALA A 466 -0.50 21.65 -3.92
C ALA A 466 -1.00 20.46 -4.76
N GLN A 467 -2.25 20.04 -4.56
CA GLN A 467 -2.88 18.99 -5.38
C GLN A 467 -3.06 19.46 -6.82
N LEU A 468 -3.66 20.63 -7.03
CA LEU A 468 -3.89 21.19 -8.36
C LEU A 468 -2.57 21.48 -9.11
N LEU A 469 -1.57 22.01 -8.40
CA LEU A 469 -0.26 22.29 -8.98
C LEU A 469 0.45 21.00 -9.44
N GLY A 470 0.45 19.96 -8.61
CA GLY A 470 1.04 18.67 -8.96
C GLY A 470 0.41 18.09 -10.22
N THR A 471 -0.92 18.13 -10.32
CA THR A 471 -1.66 17.62 -11.48
C THR A 471 -1.44 18.51 -12.72
N ALA A 472 -1.42 19.82 -12.56
CA ALA A 472 -1.14 20.74 -13.66
C ALA A 472 0.27 20.53 -14.22
N LEU A 473 1.28 20.37 -13.36
CA LEU A 473 2.65 20.08 -13.77
C LEU A 473 2.76 18.73 -14.50
N ALA A 474 2.06 17.70 -14.01
CA ALA A 474 2.01 16.39 -14.68
C ALA A 474 1.31 16.48 -16.04
N ALA A 475 0.21 17.24 -16.16
CA ALA A 475 -0.49 17.47 -17.41
C ALA A 475 0.41 18.21 -18.43
N VAL A 476 1.11 19.27 -18.01
CA VAL A 476 2.05 20.00 -18.86
C VAL A 476 3.21 19.09 -19.32
N ALA A 477 3.75 18.27 -18.41
CA ALA A 477 4.80 17.31 -18.75
C ALA A 477 4.32 16.29 -19.78
N SER A 478 3.07 15.82 -19.68
CA SER A 478 2.49 14.89 -20.66
C SER A 478 2.27 15.55 -22.03
N MET A 479 1.80 16.79 -22.06
CA MET A 479 1.58 17.55 -23.30
C MET A 479 2.87 17.90 -24.03
N THR A 480 3.96 18.10 -23.30
CA THR A 480 5.29 18.40 -23.87
C THR A 480 6.07 17.15 -24.29
N GLY A 481 5.46 15.97 -24.23
CA GLY A 481 6.13 14.69 -24.53
C GLY A 481 7.22 14.31 -23.51
N ARG A 482 7.29 15.06 -22.40
CA ARG A 482 8.20 14.84 -21.27
C ARG A 482 7.56 14.02 -20.14
N ALA A 483 6.47 13.30 -20.45
CA ALA A 483 5.88 12.38 -19.50
C ALA A 483 6.94 11.37 -19.08
N LEU A 484 7.27 11.41 -17.80
CA LEU A 484 8.32 10.58 -17.20
C LEU A 484 7.98 9.08 -17.26
N HIS A 485 6.70 8.75 -17.42
CA HIS A 485 6.21 7.36 -17.40
C HIS A 485 5.11 7.12 -18.43
N PRO A 486 5.21 6.05 -19.22
CA PRO A 486 4.05 5.54 -19.92
C PRO A 486 3.05 5.04 -18.88
N THR A 487 1.98 5.78 -18.63
CA THR A 487 0.80 5.17 -18.01
C THR A 487 0.39 3.98 -18.86
N PRO A 488 0.09 2.81 -18.27
CA PRO A 488 -0.48 1.72 -19.04
C PRO A 488 -1.66 2.30 -19.82
N ARG A 489 -1.60 2.26 -21.14
CA ARG A 489 -2.67 2.75 -22.01
C ARG A 489 -3.84 1.79 -21.90
N VAL A 490 -4.65 1.98 -20.87
CA VAL A 490 -6.03 1.51 -20.89
C VAL A 490 -6.80 2.60 -21.63
N ALA A 491 -6.97 2.41 -22.93
CA ALA A 491 -7.76 3.20 -23.88
C ALA A 491 -7.59 4.74 -23.84
N GLY A 492 -6.91 5.28 -24.85
CA GLY A 492 -6.94 6.68 -25.28
C GLY A 492 -6.31 7.74 -24.34
N PRO A 493 -5.80 8.87 -24.86
CA PRO A 493 -5.38 9.97 -24.02
C PRO A 493 -6.61 10.62 -23.37
N PRO A 494 -6.69 10.73 -22.03
CA PRO A 494 -7.77 11.46 -21.38
C PRO A 494 -7.67 12.95 -21.79
N PRO A 495 -8.78 13.63 -22.01
CA PRO A 495 -8.77 15.08 -22.19
C PRO A 495 -8.13 15.72 -20.95
N ALA A 496 -7.20 16.66 -21.15
CA ALA A 496 -6.33 17.24 -20.12
C ALA A 496 -7.08 17.84 -18.89
N LEU A 497 -8.36 18.15 -19.04
CA LEU A 497 -9.20 18.71 -17.97
C LEU A 497 -9.76 17.65 -16.98
N ARG A 498 -9.91 16.39 -17.40
CA ARG A 498 -10.48 15.34 -16.52
C ARG A 498 -9.62 15.05 -15.29
N PRO A 499 -8.28 14.91 -15.38
CA PRO A 499 -7.44 14.74 -14.20
C PRO A 499 -7.55 15.91 -13.22
N LEU A 500 -7.60 17.16 -13.72
CA LEU A 500 -7.74 18.35 -12.88
C LEU A 500 -9.08 18.38 -12.14
N MET A 501 -10.17 18.02 -12.81
CA MET A 501 -11.49 17.92 -12.17
C MET A 501 -11.50 16.82 -11.10
N GLY A 502 -10.89 15.66 -11.37
CA GLY A 502 -10.76 14.56 -10.42
C GLY A 502 -9.97 14.99 -9.17
N GLU A 503 -8.86 15.68 -9.34
CA GLU A 503 -8.06 16.19 -8.20
C GLU A 503 -8.77 17.29 -7.43
N ALA A 504 -9.48 18.20 -8.09
CA ALA A 504 -10.28 19.22 -7.43
C ALA A 504 -11.39 18.59 -6.58
N PHE A 505 -12.07 17.58 -7.14
CA PHE A 505 -13.08 16.82 -6.41
C PHE A 505 -12.46 16.08 -5.21
N ALA A 506 -11.32 15.43 -5.39
CA ALA A 506 -10.60 14.73 -4.32
C ALA A 506 -10.19 15.70 -3.19
N ALA A 507 -9.76 16.92 -3.54
CA ALA A 507 -9.39 17.94 -2.57
C ALA A 507 -10.59 18.42 -1.74
N VAL A 508 -11.72 18.73 -2.40
CA VAL A 508 -12.97 19.11 -1.73
C VAL A 508 -13.47 17.98 -0.83
N PHE A 509 -13.41 16.75 -1.30
CA PHE A 509 -13.81 15.56 -0.56
C PHE A 509 -12.92 15.32 0.68
N SER A 510 -11.60 15.45 0.51
CA SER A 510 -10.65 15.37 1.63
C SER A 510 -10.88 16.45 2.67
N LEU A 511 -11.26 17.66 2.24
CA LEU A 511 -11.63 18.74 3.15
C LEU A 511 -12.91 18.42 3.94
N ALA A 512 -13.94 17.87 3.27
CA ALA A 512 -15.20 17.51 3.90
C ALA A 512 -15.01 16.39 4.95
N LEU A 513 -14.09 15.49 4.73
CA LEU A 513 -13.80 14.36 5.62
C LEU A 513 -12.67 14.62 6.62
N LEU A 514 -12.02 15.76 6.53
CA LEU A 514 -10.85 16.11 7.33
C LEU A 514 -11.00 15.88 8.84
N PRO A 515 -12.11 16.26 9.53
CA PRO A 515 -12.27 16.01 10.96
C PRO A 515 -12.24 14.51 11.30
N TYR A 516 -12.91 13.71 10.49
CA TYR A 516 -12.94 12.26 10.70
C TYR A 516 -11.59 11.60 10.40
N GLU A 517 -10.95 11.97 9.29
CA GLU A 517 -9.63 11.46 8.93
C GLU A 517 -8.57 11.86 9.96
N ALA A 518 -8.65 13.06 10.53
CA ALA A 518 -7.77 13.50 11.61
C ALA A 518 -7.88 12.59 12.84
N ILE A 519 -9.11 12.21 13.23
CA ILE A 519 -9.34 11.26 14.33
C ILE A 519 -8.78 9.89 13.98
N VAL A 520 -9.03 9.38 12.79
CA VAL A 520 -8.54 8.05 12.35
C VAL A 520 -7.01 7.98 12.40
N VAL A 521 -6.32 9.02 11.91
CA VAL A 521 -4.85 9.09 11.96
C VAL A 521 -4.34 9.19 13.39
N THR A 522 -4.96 10.04 14.22
CA THR A 522 -4.58 10.20 15.62
C THR A 522 -4.80 8.90 16.41
N ASP A 523 -5.92 8.22 16.21
CA ASP A 523 -6.19 6.92 16.83
C ASP A 523 -5.15 5.86 16.39
N ALA A 524 -4.80 5.83 15.09
CA ALA A 524 -3.78 4.92 14.59
C ALA A 524 -2.40 5.18 15.22
N LEU A 525 -2.00 6.45 15.34
CA LEU A 525 -0.76 6.86 16.01
C LEU A 525 -0.77 6.46 17.48
N CYS A 526 -1.83 6.81 18.22
CA CYS A 526 -1.95 6.51 19.65
C CYS A 526 -1.92 5.00 19.90
N ARG A 527 -2.66 4.22 19.12
CA ARG A 527 -2.65 2.75 19.23
C ARG A 527 -1.30 2.15 18.89
N ALA A 528 -0.67 2.59 17.79
CA ALA A 528 0.67 2.10 17.43
C ALA A 528 1.68 2.42 18.52
N THR A 529 1.71 3.65 19.00
CA THR A 529 2.63 4.11 20.06
C THR A 529 2.40 3.35 21.37
N TRP A 530 1.13 3.24 21.82
CA TRP A 530 0.78 2.48 23.03
C TRP A 530 1.19 1.00 22.92
N ARG A 531 0.89 0.39 21.76
CA ARG A 531 1.24 -1.01 21.52
C ARG A 531 2.76 -1.23 21.46
N MET A 532 3.52 -0.30 20.90
CA MET A 532 4.98 -0.41 20.86
C MET A 532 5.66 -0.15 22.20
N LEU A 533 5.19 0.84 22.96
CA LEU A 533 5.90 1.32 24.15
C LEU A 533 5.39 0.71 25.46
N ALA A 534 4.08 0.51 25.58
CA ALA A 534 3.44 0.09 26.83
C ALA A 534 2.97 -1.37 26.79
N SER A 535 1.96 -1.70 25.98
CA SER A 535 1.32 -3.02 26.07
C SER A 535 2.14 -4.16 25.45
N ARG A 536 2.94 -3.89 24.45
CA ARG A 536 3.68 -4.88 23.64
C ARG A 536 2.80 -5.97 23.03
N ARG A 537 1.48 -5.70 22.87
CA ARG A 537 0.46 -6.64 22.38
C ARG A 537 -0.22 -6.13 21.13
N HIS A 538 -0.77 -7.07 20.35
CA HIS A 538 -1.58 -6.79 19.16
C HIS A 538 -0.85 -5.94 18.10
N LEU A 539 0.47 -6.09 18.01
CA LEU A 539 1.27 -5.40 17.01
C LEU A 539 0.96 -5.89 15.59
N LEU A 540 0.69 -7.20 15.44
CA LEU A 540 0.32 -7.84 14.18
C LEU A 540 -1.19 -8.00 13.98
N ASP A 541 -2.02 -7.23 14.69
CA ASP A 541 -3.47 -7.30 14.58
C ASP A 541 -3.95 -6.89 13.18
N TRP A 542 -4.50 -7.87 12.46
CA TRP A 542 -4.86 -7.78 11.06
C TRP A 542 -6.31 -8.24 10.84
N PRO A 543 -7.29 -7.35 10.71
CA PRO A 543 -8.62 -7.75 10.26
C PRO A 543 -8.54 -8.20 8.80
N SER A 544 -9.05 -9.39 8.49
CA SER A 544 -9.08 -9.90 7.12
C SER A 544 -9.95 -9.03 6.21
N VAL A 545 -9.63 -8.99 4.91
CA VAL A 545 -10.38 -8.23 3.90
C VAL A 545 -11.84 -8.67 3.87
N SER A 546 -12.12 -9.96 3.95
CA SER A 546 -13.48 -10.52 4.03
C SER A 546 -14.28 -10.01 5.23
N ARG A 547 -13.66 -9.91 6.42
CA ARG A 547 -14.30 -9.37 7.61
C ARG A 547 -14.61 -7.88 7.48
N VAL A 548 -13.76 -7.13 6.78
CA VAL A 548 -14.00 -5.70 6.48
C VAL A 548 -15.13 -5.54 5.47
N HIS A 549 -15.19 -6.37 4.43
CA HIS A 549 -16.24 -6.34 3.41
C HIS A 549 -17.62 -6.72 4.00
N ALA A 550 -17.69 -7.82 4.76
CA ALA A 550 -18.94 -8.23 5.41
C ALA A 550 -19.51 -7.16 6.34
N ALA A 551 -18.61 -6.45 7.07
CA ALA A 551 -19.04 -5.37 7.96
C ALA A 551 -19.48 -4.10 7.23
N THR A 552 -19.19 -3.94 5.92
CA THR A 552 -19.58 -2.75 5.14
C THR A 552 -20.84 -2.95 4.29
N ARG A 553 -21.17 -4.19 3.90
CA ARG A 553 -22.33 -4.50 3.04
C ARG A 553 -23.71 -4.17 3.64
N LEU A 554 -23.81 -3.96 4.95
CA LEU A 554 -25.09 -3.82 5.67
C LEU A 554 -25.38 -2.40 6.17
N ARG A 555 -24.71 -1.35 5.67
CA ARG A 555 -24.79 -0.03 6.30
C ARG A 555 -25.88 0.87 5.70
N GLN A 556 -26.84 1.22 6.58
CA GLN A 556 -27.86 2.24 6.32
C GLN A 556 -27.28 3.66 6.49
N ARG A 557 -27.88 4.67 5.83
CA ARG A 557 -27.48 6.09 5.90
C ARG A 557 -27.25 6.60 7.34
N ARG A 558 -28.01 6.12 8.32
CA ARG A 558 -27.84 6.47 9.74
C ARG A 558 -26.48 6.06 10.32
N GLU A 559 -25.86 5.02 9.80
CA GLU A 559 -24.55 4.58 10.26
C GLU A 559 -23.40 5.48 9.77
N TYR A 560 -23.56 6.10 8.60
CA TYR A 560 -22.61 7.13 8.14
C TYR A 560 -22.60 8.32 9.07
N VAL A 561 -23.78 8.81 9.50
CA VAL A 561 -23.87 9.91 10.47
C VAL A 561 -23.21 9.52 11.80
N ARG A 562 -23.46 8.31 12.29
CA ARG A 562 -22.83 7.81 13.55
C ARG A 562 -21.32 7.65 13.41
N THR A 563 -20.84 7.18 12.26
CA THR A 563 -19.40 6.97 12.04
C THR A 563 -18.67 8.30 11.83
N LEU A 564 -19.28 9.22 11.08
CA LEU A 564 -18.72 10.53 10.73
C LEU A 564 -19.24 11.65 11.67
N TRP A 565 -19.66 11.29 12.88
CA TRP A 565 -20.21 12.26 13.86
C TRP A 565 -19.29 13.45 14.12
N ALA A 566 -17.96 13.22 14.06
CA ALA A 566 -16.96 14.24 14.28
C ALA A 566 -17.01 15.35 13.20
N CYS A 567 -17.31 15.01 11.95
CA CYS A 567 -17.53 16.00 10.90
C CYS A 567 -18.76 16.84 11.23
N CYS A 568 -19.88 16.21 11.57
CA CYS A 568 -21.12 16.92 11.92
C CYS A 568 -20.92 17.82 13.16
N ALA A 569 -20.28 17.31 14.19
CA ALA A 569 -19.98 18.06 15.40
C ALA A 569 -19.05 19.25 15.12
N SER A 570 -17.99 19.05 14.32
CA SER A 570 -17.08 20.13 13.92
C SER A 570 -17.80 21.22 13.12
N GLY A 571 -18.67 20.85 12.18
CA GLY A 571 -19.48 21.80 11.42
C GLY A 571 -20.41 22.61 12.29
N ALA A 572 -21.17 21.95 13.16
CA ALA A 572 -22.10 22.61 14.08
C ALA A 572 -21.39 23.53 15.08
N LEU A 573 -20.28 23.05 15.69
CA LEU A 573 -19.49 23.84 16.65
C LEU A 573 -18.84 25.06 15.97
N THR A 574 -18.34 24.91 14.74
CA THR A 574 -17.77 26.03 13.97
C THR A 574 -18.82 27.09 13.72
N LEU A 575 -20.00 26.72 13.24
CA LEU A 575 -21.09 27.69 12.99
C LEU A 575 -21.54 28.35 14.29
N ALA A 576 -21.76 27.58 15.36
CA ALA A 576 -22.18 28.11 16.65
C ALA A 576 -21.15 29.09 17.25
N SER A 577 -19.86 28.71 17.21
CA SER A 577 -18.77 29.51 17.72
C SER A 577 -18.63 30.83 16.96
N VAL A 578 -18.62 30.80 15.62
CA VAL A 578 -18.48 32.00 14.80
C VAL A 578 -19.71 32.88 14.88
N ALA A 579 -20.93 32.31 14.89
CA ALA A 579 -22.18 33.10 15.04
C ALA A 579 -22.25 33.81 16.38
N ALA A 580 -21.78 33.15 17.47
CA ALA A 580 -21.80 33.74 18.80
C ALA A 580 -20.71 34.81 19.01
N SER A 581 -19.54 34.64 18.37
CA SER A 581 -18.37 35.48 18.65
C SER A 581 -18.17 36.60 17.59
N GLN A 582 -18.29 36.25 16.32
CA GLN A 582 -18.02 37.16 15.22
C GLN A 582 -18.90 36.88 13.99
N PRO A 583 -20.18 37.24 14.00
CA PRO A 583 -21.13 36.90 12.94
C PRO A 583 -20.73 37.41 11.55
N ALA A 584 -19.93 38.48 11.47
CA ALA A 584 -19.39 39.01 10.21
C ALA A 584 -18.49 38.00 9.46
N HIS A 585 -17.92 36.99 10.15
CA HIS A 585 -17.06 35.97 9.57
C HIS A 585 -17.82 34.67 9.20
N LEU A 586 -19.14 34.62 9.40
CA LEU A 586 -19.98 33.48 8.97
C LEU A 586 -19.80 33.13 7.50
N PRO A 587 -19.70 34.05 6.53
CA PRO A 587 -19.46 33.70 5.13
C PRO A 587 -18.18 32.91 4.89
N LEU A 588 -17.13 33.15 5.70
CA LEU A 588 -15.87 32.40 5.62
C LEU A 588 -15.95 31.00 6.26
N ALA A 589 -16.70 30.88 7.35
CA ALA A 589 -16.88 29.62 8.05
C ALA A 589 -17.85 28.65 7.34
N LEU A 590 -18.84 29.20 6.65
CA LEU A 590 -19.94 28.46 6.05
C LEU A 590 -19.49 27.39 5.07
N PRO A 591 -18.54 27.58 4.14
CA PRO A 591 -18.09 26.54 3.23
C PRO A 591 -17.52 25.32 3.95
N PHE A 592 -16.73 25.53 5.00
CA PHE A 592 -16.15 24.45 5.82
C PHE A 592 -17.22 23.71 6.61
N ALA A 593 -18.07 24.46 7.29
CA ALA A 593 -19.13 23.89 8.10
C ALA A 593 -20.13 23.09 7.26
N VAL A 594 -20.53 23.60 6.09
CA VAL A 594 -21.41 22.89 5.16
C VAL A 594 -20.73 21.63 4.62
N ALA A 595 -19.46 21.71 4.22
CA ALA A 595 -18.71 20.55 3.77
C ALA A 595 -18.67 19.46 4.86
N TRP A 596 -18.40 19.82 6.11
CA TRP A 596 -18.36 18.90 7.24
C TRP A 596 -19.74 18.31 7.60
N LEU A 597 -20.79 19.11 7.56
CA LEU A 597 -22.17 18.65 7.79
C LEU A 597 -22.66 17.70 6.67
N CYS A 598 -22.22 17.93 5.44
CA CYS A 598 -22.56 17.10 4.28
C CYS A 598 -21.69 15.84 4.16
N ALA A 599 -20.60 15.72 4.92
CA ALA A 599 -19.65 14.59 4.84
C ALA A 599 -20.30 13.19 4.91
N PRO A 600 -21.27 12.91 5.81
CA PRO A 600 -21.96 11.60 5.83
C PRO A 600 -22.74 11.30 4.55
N SER A 601 -23.39 12.33 3.96
CA SER A 601 -24.12 12.16 2.71
C SER A 601 -23.22 11.96 1.51
N LEU A 602 -22.09 12.67 1.48
CA LEU A 602 -21.03 12.49 0.48
C LEU A 602 -20.41 11.10 0.53
N ALA A 603 -20.07 10.61 1.73
CA ALA A 603 -19.52 9.27 1.91
C ALA A 603 -20.55 8.18 1.50
N ALA A 604 -21.81 8.33 1.89
CA ALA A 604 -22.88 7.41 1.51
C ALA A 604 -23.14 7.41 -0.01
N TRP A 605 -23.06 8.56 -0.65
CA TRP A 605 -23.18 8.68 -2.10
C TRP A 605 -22.03 7.98 -2.82
N LEU A 606 -20.80 8.18 -2.39
CA LEU A 606 -19.63 7.47 -2.93
C LEU A 606 -19.76 5.95 -2.79
N ASP A 607 -20.11 5.48 -1.61
CA ASP A 607 -20.26 4.04 -1.37
C ASP A 607 -21.41 3.47 -2.23
N GLY A 608 -22.51 4.21 -2.42
CA GLY A 608 -23.59 3.82 -3.29
C GLY A 608 -23.22 3.75 -4.77
N THR A 609 -22.40 4.69 -5.26
CA THR A 609 -21.91 4.68 -6.65
C THR A 609 -20.89 3.57 -6.90
N LEU A 610 -20.05 3.27 -5.91
CA LEU A 610 -19.06 2.19 -5.99
C LEU A 610 -19.72 0.80 -5.92
N LEU A 611 -20.64 0.59 -4.97
CA LEU A 611 -21.35 -0.68 -4.80
C LEU A 611 -22.25 -1.03 -5.99
N GLY A 612 -22.84 -0.02 -6.66
CA GLY A 612 -23.64 -0.24 -7.86
C GLY A 612 -22.82 -0.71 -9.08
N GLN A 613 -21.51 -0.49 -9.08
CA GLN A 613 -20.61 -0.92 -10.16
C GLN A 613 -19.93 -2.28 -9.88
N ASP A 614 -19.76 -2.68 -8.61
CA ASP A 614 -18.97 -3.86 -8.24
C ASP A 614 -19.76 -5.19 -8.24
N THR A 615 -21.10 -5.14 -8.21
CA THR A 615 -21.90 -6.35 -7.95
C THR A 615 -22.06 -7.27 -9.15
N GLN A 616 -21.74 -6.84 -10.38
CA GLN A 616 -21.96 -7.65 -11.58
C GLN A 616 -20.71 -8.25 -12.25
N GLY A 617 -19.52 -7.71 -12.07
CA GLY A 617 -18.37 -8.07 -12.89
C GLY A 617 -17.34 -9.03 -12.26
N SER A 618 -17.23 -9.11 -10.94
CA SER A 618 -16.23 -9.98 -10.26
C SER A 618 -16.84 -11.34 -9.88
N VAL A 619 -18.14 -11.37 -9.65
CA VAL A 619 -18.92 -12.57 -9.35
C VAL A 619 -18.97 -13.44 -10.61
N ASP A 620 -19.29 -12.88 -11.78
CA ASP A 620 -19.53 -13.62 -13.02
C ASP A 620 -18.30 -14.44 -13.52
N ALA A 621 -17.07 -13.96 -13.33
CA ALA A 621 -15.89 -14.68 -13.82
C ALA A 621 -15.44 -15.83 -12.89
N THR A 622 -15.63 -15.68 -11.57
CA THR A 622 -15.35 -16.73 -10.60
C THR A 622 -16.47 -17.75 -10.54
N ASP A 623 -17.71 -17.32 -10.72
CA ASP A 623 -18.89 -18.19 -10.75
C ASP A 623 -18.89 -19.06 -12.02
N ALA A 624 -18.54 -18.50 -13.18
CA ALA A 624 -18.42 -19.28 -14.43
C ALA A 624 -17.37 -20.41 -14.31
N VAL A 625 -16.22 -20.15 -13.65
CA VAL A 625 -15.22 -21.19 -13.40
C VAL A 625 -15.69 -22.16 -12.32
N GLY A 626 -16.42 -21.68 -11.31
CA GLY A 626 -17.04 -22.53 -10.30
C GLY A 626 -18.09 -23.49 -10.91
N GLU A 627 -18.95 -22.99 -11.78
CA GLU A 627 -19.94 -23.79 -12.53
C GLU A 627 -19.27 -24.79 -13.48
N GLU A 628 -18.27 -24.36 -14.24
CA GLU A 628 -17.55 -25.21 -15.19
C GLU A 628 -16.74 -26.32 -14.51
N LEU A 629 -16.24 -26.07 -13.28
CA LEU A 629 -15.65 -27.08 -12.41
C LEU A 629 -16.70 -27.92 -11.66
N GLY A 630 -17.99 -27.65 -11.85
CA GLY A 630 -19.10 -28.29 -11.13
C GLY A 630 -18.97 -28.10 -9.61
N LEU A 631 -18.43 -26.96 -9.20
CA LEU A 631 -18.34 -26.52 -7.81
C LEU A 631 -19.59 -25.66 -7.56
N ASP A 632 -20.77 -26.31 -7.53
CA ASP A 632 -22.08 -25.66 -7.53
C ASP A 632 -22.18 -24.44 -6.60
N SER A 633 -22.72 -23.43 -7.18
CA SER A 633 -23.50 -22.29 -6.73
C SER A 633 -23.94 -22.28 -5.24
N ALA A 634 -23.01 -22.04 -4.34
CA ALA A 634 -23.33 -21.67 -2.96
C ALA A 634 -22.88 -20.22 -2.68
N LEU A 635 -22.83 -19.38 -3.73
CA LEU A 635 -22.55 -17.94 -3.64
C LEU A 635 -23.75 -17.07 -4.04
N ALA A 636 -24.96 -17.67 -4.15
CA ALA A 636 -26.21 -16.92 -4.29
C ALA A 636 -26.70 -16.36 -2.95
#